data_694c9d73880922f36e4f0580f4c9a689
#
_entry.id   694c9d73880922f36e4f0580f4c9a689
#
_cell.length_a   1.000
_cell.length_b   1.000
_cell.length_c   1.000
_cell.angle_alpha   90.00
_cell.angle_beta   90.00
_cell.angle_gamma   90.00
#
_symmetry.space_group_name_H-M   'P 1'
#
loop_
_entity.id
_entity.type
_entity.pdbx_description
1 polymer ?
#
loop_
_entity_poly.entity_id
_entity_poly.type
_entity_poly.pdbx_seq_one_letter_code
_entity_poly.pdbx_strand_id
1 'polypeptide(L)'
;VILKDLAPFVPALSRFEEPLDLNLVFSGHGKHLDCPTLQLANHHGLMIAGEAALSNWDAGMDMYIYGKLGNLIMTKEGINVLMTNLTGKVPPILQRLDYIRFNGEAAGYLHDLTLTGLFYTGAGMVKTDVMMSIDEQSMSRTYSGSVASADLDLGKLLNQEKKFGKVDFNVELKGFNYKNRYPESYIKGIISSFEYSQYQYENIMLDGVYKDGGFNGRLSMDDANGSVQIDGNFNVAKTIPDFNLKASVKNLRPHDLHLSDKYENASISLGLTADFTGKSIDDMNGRISLDSLQLNAPDERGCFLDNLTITAGQVSGEKELRINSSFMTAVIRGDYSYHTIPASVVKTVQRYIPSLLTIKDNMPEPHNNFQFDICLENTEVLSKLFQIPLELYLPASLKGYFNDGEEKLHVEGHFPEFRYNGTRYDSGVLFCENPSDRFKCSLRGGMLMKSGAMLNFSVEANAKNDHLETTINWGNNTDVTYGGKFAADTRFFKTEGPHPILQADINIQPTKVVLNDTVWNIHPSHIAIDSGRVFINNFLFEHEDQYLRIDGKLTKKESDSCRVDLRNIKLDYVLDIVQFDDVEFGGLVTGKVHLKSVMKNPVMRTRLNVHNFCLNRSLLGEADITGVWDKELGGVRLDAQIAEKGISSTHVTGYVSPKLKGLDLLIRADSTNLGFLQPFIEGIFSEINGRVNGNVRLYGDFKHLDLEGEVRAKMDAKIDVLNTYFQIRDDSIHISSGSLDFRNVKVYDREGHDGLVNGYLHHTKLKNLMYHFNIRGNNLLMYNTYEAGNMPFYGKVYGTGNVVLDGGNNAMTVDASL
;
A
#
# COMPACT_ATOMS: atom_id res chain seq x y z
N VAL A 1 -13.64 6.49 -65.51
CA VAL A 1 -14.33 5.21 -65.72
C VAL A 1 -15.10 4.87 -64.45
N ILE A 2 -16.29 4.32 -64.54
CA ILE A 2 -17.07 3.80 -63.41
C ILE A 2 -16.97 2.27 -63.47
N LEU A 3 -16.37 1.68 -62.45
CA LEU A 3 -16.13 0.20 -62.49
C LEU A 3 -17.45 -0.61 -62.49
N LYS A 4 -18.50 -0.08 -62.01
CA LYS A 4 -19.84 -0.67 -62.09
C LYS A 4 -20.25 -0.99 -63.55
N ASP A 5 -19.81 -0.17 -64.53
CA ASP A 5 -20.07 -0.41 -65.93
C ASP A 5 -19.45 -1.69 -66.47
N LEU A 6 -18.40 -2.19 -65.78
CA LEU A 6 -17.78 -3.49 -66.05
C LEU A 6 -18.43 -4.65 -65.33
N ALA A 7 -19.44 -4.43 -64.50
CA ALA A 7 -20.15 -5.48 -63.72
C ALA A 7 -20.74 -6.59 -64.60
N PRO A 8 -21.19 -6.37 -65.84
CA PRO A 8 -21.61 -7.46 -66.73
C PRO A 8 -20.49 -8.49 -67.01
N PHE A 9 -19.21 -8.09 -66.91
CA PHE A 9 -18.04 -8.94 -67.15
C PHE A 9 -17.45 -9.41 -65.82
N VAL A 10 -17.51 -8.58 -64.76
CA VAL A 10 -16.96 -8.87 -63.44
C VAL A 10 -18.00 -8.48 -62.38
N PRO A 11 -18.91 -9.38 -61.95
CA PRO A 11 -20.05 -9.08 -61.07
C PRO A 11 -19.65 -8.41 -59.73
N ALA A 12 -18.44 -8.70 -59.21
CA ALA A 12 -17.93 -8.11 -58.00
C ALA A 12 -17.77 -6.57 -58.08
N LEU A 13 -17.70 -6.00 -59.27
CA LEU A 13 -17.57 -4.54 -59.50
C LEU A 13 -18.90 -3.80 -59.42
N SER A 14 -20.03 -4.48 -59.25
CA SER A 14 -21.38 -3.91 -59.25
C SER A 14 -21.62 -2.86 -58.18
N ARG A 15 -20.83 -2.84 -57.12
CA ARG A 15 -20.94 -1.88 -56.01
C ARG A 15 -19.99 -0.67 -56.12
N PHE A 16 -19.17 -0.64 -57.15
CA PHE A 16 -18.21 0.46 -57.36
C PHE A 16 -18.82 1.54 -58.29
N GLU A 17 -19.63 2.42 -57.74
CA GLU A 17 -20.37 3.47 -58.47
C GLU A 17 -19.55 4.75 -58.63
N GLU A 18 -18.41 4.86 -57.98
CA GLU A 18 -17.58 6.04 -58.01
C GLU A 18 -16.71 6.13 -59.25
N PRO A 19 -16.55 7.37 -59.81
CA PRO A 19 -15.61 7.57 -60.92
C PRO A 19 -14.14 7.38 -60.49
N LEU A 20 -13.41 6.65 -61.33
CA LEU A 20 -11.98 6.45 -61.19
C LEU A 20 -11.23 7.06 -62.33
N ASP A 21 -10.10 7.71 -62.01
CA ASP A 21 -9.11 8.10 -62.97
C ASP A 21 -8.27 6.91 -63.27
N LEU A 22 -8.19 6.51 -64.54
CA LEU A 22 -7.54 5.28 -64.97
C LEU A 22 -6.57 5.59 -66.14
N ASN A 23 -5.30 5.23 -65.94
CA ASN A 23 -4.28 5.25 -67.00
C ASN A 23 -3.69 3.82 -67.08
N LEU A 24 -4.00 3.13 -68.18
CA LEU A 24 -3.60 1.76 -68.42
C LEU A 24 -2.87 1.64 -69.76
N VAL A 25 -1.73 0.99 -69.69
CA VAL A 25 -1.09 0.45 -70.88
C VAL A 25 -1.14 -1.05 -70.78
N PHE A 26 -1.83 -1.69 -71.71
CA PHE A 26 -1.97 -3.13 -71.68
C PHE A 26 -1.76 -3.74 -73.06
N SER A 27 -1.30 -4.97 -73.09
CA SER A 27 -1.22 -5.80 -74.29
C SER A 27 -1.79 -7.20 -73.96
N GLY A 28 -2.42 -7.84 -74.94
CA GLY A 28 -3.04 -9.17 -74.74
C GLY A 28 -2.79 -10.09 -75.88
N HIS A 29 -2.55 -11.37 -75.57
CA HIS A 29 -2.45 -12.44 -76.54
C HIS A 29 -3.07 -13.70 -75.98
N GLY A 30 -4.12 -14.21 -76.67
CA GLY A 30 -4.87 -15.38 -76.23
C GLY A 30 -5.55 -15.12 -74.88
N LYS A 31 -5.18 -15.92 -73.88
CA LYS A 31 -5.70 -15.78 -72.49
C LYS A 31 -4.74 -15.10 -71.53
N HIS A 32 -3.78 -14.35 -72.10
CA HIS A 32 -2.80 -13.60 -71.34
C HIS A 32 -3.02 -12.10 -71.56
N LEU A 33 -3.06 -11.32 -70.50
CA LEU A 33 -3.15 -9.89 -70.43
C LEU A 33 -1.98 -9.35 -69.63
N ASP A 34 -1.20 -8.45 -70.24
CA ASP A 34 -0.06 -7.83 -69.60
C ASP A 34 -0.30 -6.33 -69.50
N CYS A 35 -0.15 -5.77 -68.31
CA CYS A 35 -0.40 -4.38 -68.02
C CYS A 35 0.88 -3.78 -67.37
N PRO A 36 1.87 -3.36 -68.19
CA PRO A 36 3.11 -2.78 -67.66
C PRO A 36 2.94 -1.41 -67.03
N THR A 37 1.80 -0.77 -67.27
CA THR A 37 1.43 0.48 -66.56
C THR A 37 -0.01 0.42 -66.07
N LEU A 38 -0.14 0.34 -64.78
CA LEU A 38 -1.42 0.45 -64.07
C LEU A 38 -1.36 1.67 -63.17
N GLN A 39 -2.21 2.68 -63.46
CA GLN A 39 -2.42 3.80 -62.54
C GLN A 39 -3.93 3.99 -62.38
N LEU A 40 -4.38 3.96 -61.16
CA LEU A 40 -5.75 4.10 -60.75
C LEU A 40 -5.82 5.07 -59.57
N ALA A 41 -6.69 6.06 -59.69
CA ALA A 41 -6.94 7.00 -58.59
C ALA A 41 -8.43 7.32 -58.45
N ASN A 42 -8.87 7.66 -57.23
CA ASN A 42 -10.18 8.23 -56.98
C ASN A 42 -10.09 9.53 -56.17
N HIS A 43 -11.19 10.28 -56.08
CA HIS A 43 -11.22 11.53 -55.32
C HIS A 43 -11.23 11.35 -53.80
N HIS A 44 -11.34 10.09 -53.29
CA HIS A 44 -11.34 9.72 -51.85
C HIS A 44 -9.98 9.26 -51.36
N GLY A 45 -8.91 9.46 -52.17
CA GLY A 45 -7.54 9.18 -51.75
C GLY A 45 -7.14 7.72 -51.89
N LEU A 46 -7.76 6.98 -52.82
CA LEU A 46 -7.21 5.74 -53.35
C LEU A 46 -6.31 6.07 -54.54
N MET A 47 -5.05 5.60 -54.51
CA MET A 47 -4.12 5.65 -55.62
C MET A 47 -3.38 4.31 -55.70
N ILE A 48 -3.41 3.69 -56.85
CA ILE A 48 -2.69 2.46 -57.16
C ILE A 48 -1.78 2.75 -58.37
N ALA A 49 -0.49 2.45 -58.25
CA ALA A 49 0.47 2.56 -59.34
C ALA A 49 1.41 1.34 -59.34
N GLY A 50 1.52 0.72 -60.52
CA GLY A 50 2.35 -0.48 -60.66
C GLY A 50 2.25 -1.15 -62.02
N GLU A 51 2.52 -2.44 -62.03
CA GLU A 51 2.34 -3.33 -63.13
C GLU A 51 1.50 -4.52 -62.74
N ALA A 52 0.75 -5.09 -63.69
CA ALA A 52 -0.07 -6.27 -63.43
C ALA A 52 -0.09 -7.17 -64.67
N ALA A 53 -0.26 -8.47 -64.44
CA ALA A 53 -0.49 -9.42 -65.50
C ALA A 53 -1.54 -10.45 -65.08
N LEU A 54 -2.34 -10.88 -66.02
CA LEU A 54 -3.35 -11.92 -65.82
C LEU A 54 -3.12 -13.00 -66.89
N SER A 55 -3.13 -14.26 -66.47
CA SER A 55 -3.09 -15.40 -67.37
C SER A 55 -4.21 -16.36 -67.06
N ASN A 56 -4.77 -16.97 -68.07
CA ASN A 56 -5.93 -17.89 -67.91
C ASN A 56 -7.14 -17.22 -67.25
N TRP A 57 -7.42 -15.99 -67.62
CA TRP A 57 -8.39 -15.11 -66.97
C TRP A 57 -9.82 -15.69 -66.92
N ASP A 58 -10.13 -16.72 -67.69
CA ASP A 58 -11.39 -17.44 -67.73
C ASP A 58 -11.35 -18.79 -66.95
N ALA A 59 -10.24 -19.21 -66.38
CA ALA A 59 -10.02 -20.52 -65.77
C ALA A 59 -10.44 -20.55 -64.27
N GLY A 60 -11.20 -19.58 -63.75
CA GLY A 60 -11.65 -19.58 -62.36
C GLY A 60 -10.50 -19.49 -61.35
N MET A 61 -10.33 -20.52 -60.53
CA MET A 61 -9.26 -20.57 -59.54
C MET A 61 -7.86 -20.82 -60.13
N ASP A 62 -7.79 -21.34 -61.36
CA ASP A 62 -6.54 -21.51 -62.10
C ASP A 62 -6.10 -20.24 -62.84
N MET A 63 -6.76 -19.14 -62.67
CA MET A 63 -6.31 -17.83 -63.11
C MET A 63 -5.04 -17.45 -62.40
N TYR A 64 -3.98 -17.14 -63.14
CA TYR A 64 -2.71 -16.61 -62.58
C TYR A 64 -2.77 -15.10 -62.56
N ILE A 65 -2.41 -14.54 -61.43
CA ILE A 65 -2.34 -13.11 -61.20
C ILE A 65 -0.91 -12.75 -60.83
N TYR A 66 -0.42 -11.72 -61.46
CA TYR A 66 0.79 -11.01 -61.07
C TYR A 66 0.46 -9.55 -60.89
N GLY A 67 0.90 -8.96 -59.83
CA GLY A 67 0.77 -7.52 -59.56
C GLY A 67 1.94 -7.04 -58.72
N LYS A 68 2.72 -6.11 -59.29
CA LYS A 68 3.76 -5.42 -58.55
C LYS A 68 3.38 -3.96 -58.36
N LEU A 69 3.06 -3.61 -57.16
CA LEU A 69 2.60 -2.28 -56.80
C LEU A 69 3.77 -1.49 -56.22
N GLY A 70 4.28 -0.53 -57.01
CA GLY A 70 5.30 0.40 -56.54
C GLY A 70 4.75 1.42 -55.56
N ASN A 71 3.45 1.72 -55.68
CA ASN A 71 2.80 2.63 -54.77
C ASN A 71 1.27 2.38 -54.74
N LEU A 72 0.78 1.78 -53.67
CA LEU A 72 -0.63 1.76 -53.35
C LEU A 72 -0.83 2.65 -52.12
N ILE A 73 -1.64 3.68 -52.25
CA ILE A 73 -1.98 4.63 -51.16
C ILE A 73 -3.47 4.60 -50.95
N MET A 74 -3.92 4.46 -49.74
CA MET A 74 -5.31 4.62 -49.34
C MET A 74 -5.35 5.50 -48.10
N THR A 75 -6.13 6.60 -48.18
CA THR A 75 -6.48 7.40 -47.02
C THR A 75 -7.59 6.70 -46.23
N LYS A 76 -7.89 7.18 -45.05
CA LYS A 76 -9.00 6.67 -44.22
C LYS A 76 -10.34 6.62 -44.98
N GLU A 77 -10.62 7.65 -45.79
CA GLU A 77 -11.80 7.68 -46.66
C GLU A 77 -11.73 6.64 -47.74
N GLY A 78 -10.56 6.52 -48.44
CA GLY A 78 -10.32 5.48 -49.44
C GLY A 78 -10.50 4.07 -48.88
N ILE A 79 -10.01 3.80 -47.68
CA ILE A 79 -10.19 2.51 -46.97
C ILE A 79 -11.70 2.25 -46.73
N ASN A 80 -12.44 3.25 -46.26
CA ASN A 80 -13.86 3.12 -45.97
C ASN A 80 -14.66 2.83 -47.24
N VAL A 81 -14.43 3.57 -48.32
CA VAL A 81 -15.08 3.38 -49.63
C VAL A 81 -14.76 2.01 -50.18
N LEU A 82 -13.49 1.65 -50.25
CA LEU A 82 -13.06 0.35 -50.79
C LEU A 82 -13.66 -0.83 -50.03
N MET A 83 -13.57 -0.81 -48.67
CA MET A 83 -14.04 -1.93 -47.84
C MET A 83 -15.55 -2.03 -47.85
N THR A 84 -16.27 -0.90 -47.87
CA THR A 84 -17.74 -0.91 -47.98
C THR A 84 -18.17 -1.52 -49.31
N ASN A 85 -17.51 -1.18 -50.40
CA ASN A 85 -17.82 -1.73 -51.71
C ASN A 85 -17.47 -3.22 -51.82
N LEU A 86 -16.37 -3.66 -51.25
CA LEU A 86 -15.92 -5.06 -51.35
C LEU A 86 -16.74 -5.98 -50.38
N THR A 87 -16.92 -5.56 -49.12
CA THR A 87 -17.44 -6.44 -48.05
C THR A 87 -18.72 -5.98 -47.42
N GLY A 88 -19.24 -4.81 -47.76
CA GLY A 88 -20.40 -4.22 -47.16
C GLY A 88 -20.21 -3.57 -45.80
N LYS A 89 -19.04 -3.73 -45.19
CA LYS A 89 -18.68 -3.14 -43.89
C LYS A 89 -17.17 -2.93 -43.79
N VAL A 90 -16.77 -1.97 -42.98
CA VAL A 90 -15.34 -1.71 -42.68
C VAL A 90 -14.95 -2.41 -41.37
N PRO A 91 -13.96 -3.29 -41.37
CA PRO A 91 -13.45 -3.88 -40.14
C PRO A 91 -12.96 -2.80 -39.17
N PRO A 92 -13.27 -2.90 -37.86
CA PRO A 92 -12.91 -1.88 -36.86
C PRO A 92 -11.39 -1.57 -36.81
N ILE A 93 -10.55 -2.54 -37.08
CA ILE A 93 -9.09 -2.37 -37.10
C ILE A 93 -8.66 -1.43 -38.24
N LEU A 94 -9.27 -1.57 -39.43
CA LEU A 94 -8.94 -0.73 -40.58
C LEU A 94 -9.44 0.71 -40.42
N GLN A 95 -10.54 0.90 -39.69
CA GLN A 95 -11.06 2.26 -39.36
C GLN A 95 -10.10 3.09 -38.50
N ARG A 96 -9.16 2.45 -37.80
CA ARG A 96 -8.20 3.09 -36.92
C ARG A 96 -6.87 3.42 -37.62
N LEU A 97 -6.72 2.95 -38.85
CA LEU A 97 -5.60 3.34 -39.71
C LEU A 97 -5.93 4.66 -40.41
N ASP A 98 -5.10 5.66 -40.26
CA ASP A 98 -5.29 6.96 -40.92
C ASP A 98 -5.04 6.85 -42.41
N TYR A 99 -4.11 5.99 -42.76
CA TYR A 99 -3.74 5.66 -44.14
C TYR A 99 -3.10 4.26 -44.23
N ILE A 100 -3.14 3.68 -45.38
CA ILE A 100 -2.33 2.49 -45.77
C ILE A 100 -1.55 2.84 -47.00
N ARG A 101 -0.24 2.62 -46.97
CA ARG A 101 0.63 2.64 -48.12
C ARG A 101 1.27 1.27 -48.22
N PHE A 102 1.12 0.62 -49.38
CA PHE A 102 1.71 -0.67 -49.64
C PHE A 102 2.67 -0.57 -50.84
N ASN A 103 3.81 -1.19 -50.67
CA ASN A 103 4.79 -1.41 -51.72
C ASN A 103 5.16 -2.89 -51.71
N GLY A 104 4.90 -3.59 -52.82
CA GLY A 104 5.13 -5.03 -52.84
C GLY A 104 4.56 -5.72 -54.06
N GLU A 105 4.58 -7.03 -53.98
CA GLU A 105 4.20 -7.92 -55.06
C GLU A 105 3.21 -8.98 -54.60
N ALA A 106 2.21 -9.25 -55.41
CA ALA A 106 1.32 -10.38 -55.26
C ALA A 106 1.43 -11.23 -56.56
N ALA A 107 1.76 -12.49 -56.41
CA ALA A 107 1.98 -13.37 -57.55
C ALA A 107 1.46 -14.80 -57.27
N GLY A 108 0.85 -15.44 -58.25
CA GLY A 108 0.40 -16.82 -58.18
C GLY A 108 -0.97 -17.06 -58.76
N TYR A 109 -1.43 -18.31 -58.61
CA TYR A 109 -2.79 -18.66 -58.95
C TYR A 109 -3.77 -18.21 -57.86
N LEU A 110 -5.06 -17.97 -58.21
CA LEU A 110 -6.02 -17.59 -57.22
C LEU A 110 -6.18 -18.59 -56.04
N HIS A 111 -5.90 -19.86 -56.35
CA HIS A 111 -5.84 -20.93 -55.35
C HIS A 111 -4.49 -21.02 -54.63
N ASP A 112 -3.44 -20.35 -55.12
CA ASP A 112 -2.07 -20.41 -54.58
C ASP A 112 -1.35 -19.07 -54.79
N LEU A 113 -1.52 -18.14 -53.86
CA LEU A 113 -1.11 -16.73 -53.98
C LEU A 113 -0.05 -16.39 -52.93
N THR A 114 1.04 -15.76 -53.38
CA THR A 114 2.08 -15.19 -52.53
C THR A 114 1.92 -13.66 -52.46
N LEU A 115 2.04 -13.10 -51.27
CA LEU A 115 2.03 -11.66 -51.01
C LEU A 115 3.30 -11.27 -50.25
N THR A 116 4.16 -10.51 -50.93
CA THR A 116 5.41 -10.00 -50.34
C THR A 116 5.43 -8.49 -50.41
N GLY A 117 5.68 -7.79 -49.32
CA GLY A 117 5.75 -6.33 -49.35
C GLY A 117 5.78 -5.66 -48.00
N LEU A 118 5.74 -4.34 -48.06
CA LEU A 118 5.79 -3.44 -46.92
C LEU A 118 4.51 -2.63 -46.85
N PHE A 119 3.85 -2.71 -45.74
CA PHE A 119 2.71 -1.85 -45.36
C PHE A 119 3.21 -0.75 -44.43
N TYR A 120 2.98 0.51 -44.81
CA TYR A 120 3.13 1.68 -43.96
C TYR A 120 1.76 2.17 -43.61
N THR A 121 1.49 2.29 -42.34
CA THR A 121 0.17 2.72 -41.83
C THR A 121 0.32 3.82 -40.81
N GLY A 122 -0.76 4.51 -40.49
CA GLY A 122 -0.80 5.46 -39.38
C GLY A 122 -0.57 4.83 -38.01
N ALA A 123 -0.53 3.50 -37.91
CA ALA A 123 -0.20 2.75 -36.71
C ALA A 123 1.21 2.14 -36.71
N GLY A 124 1.98 2.30 -37.83
CA GLY A 124 3.32 1.73 -37.91
C GLY A 124 3.55 0.93 -39.22
N MET A 125 4.67 0.25 -39.28
CA MET A 125 5.11 -0.50 -40.47
C MET A 125 4.95 -2.01 -40.22
N VAL A 126 4.46 -2.73 -41.26
CA VAL A 126 4.38 -4.18 -41.28
C VAL A 126 4.97 -4.71 -42.57
N LYS A 127 5.93 -5.62 -42.43
CA LYS A 127 6.52 -6.37 -43.58
C LYS A 127 5.83 -7.74 -43.64
N THR A 128 5.43 -8.17 -44.79
CA THR A 128 4.81 -9.47 -45.02
C THR A 128 5.54 -10.21 -46.13
N ASP A 129 5.67 -11.52 -45.94
CA ASP A 129 6.08 -12.50 -46.94
C ASP A 129 5.26 -13.76 -46.66
N VAL A 130 4.05 -13.81 -47.21
CA VAL A 130 3.05 -14.80 -46.90
C VAL A 130 2.51 -15.44 -48.16
N MET A 131 2.46 -16.75 -48.16
CA MET A 131 1.83 -17.57 -49.18
C MET A 131 0.50 -18.11 -48.64
N MET A 132 -0.57 -18.02 -49.41
CA MET A 132 -1.88 -18.54 -49.13
C MET A 132 -2.29 -19.51 -50.24
N SER A 133 -2.72 -20.72 -49.86
CA SER A 133 -3.21 -21.70 -50.78
C SER A 133 -4.62 -22.18 -50.38
N ILE A 134 -5.50 -22.41 -51.37
CA ILE A 134 -6.87 -22.85 -51.23
C ILE A 134 -7.05 -24.21 -51.92
N ASP A 135 -7.41 -25.21 -51.15
CA ASP A 135 -7.82 -26.49 -51.71
C ASP A 135 -9.26 -26.42 -52.22
N GLU A 136 -9.49 -26.61 -53.50
CA GLU A 136 -10.79 -26.45 -54.14
C GLU A 136 -11.82 -27.48 -53.68
N GLN A 137 -11.41 -28.71 -53.32
CA GLN A 137 -12.32 -29.76 -52.93
C GLN A 137 -12.80 -29.59 -51.50
N SER A 138 -11.90 -29.29 -50.56
CA SER A 138 -12.20 -29.11 -49.14
C SER A 138 -12.54 -27.67 -48.78
N MET A 139 -12.25 -26.68 -49.63
CA MET A 139 -12.31 -25.27 -49.35
C MET A 139 -11.46 -24.87 -48.13
N SER A 140 -10.46 -25.69 -47.81
CA SER A 140 -9.50 -25.36 -46.77
C SER A 140 -8.47 -24.36 -47.30
N ARG A 141 -8.11 -23.45 -46.43
CA ARG A 141 -7.07 -22.43 -46.73
C ARG A 141 -5.84 -22.75 -45.90
N THR A 142 -4.70 -22.87 -46.53
CA THR A 142 -3.40 -22.93 -45.89
C THR A 142 -2.71 -21.59 -46.04
N TYR A 143 -1.94 -21.21 -45.06
CA TYR A 143 -1.07 -20.04 -45.14
C TYR A 143 0.29 -20.35 -44.49
N SER A 144 1.33 -19.81 -45.05
CA SER A 144 2.68 -19.91 -44.48
C SER A 144 3.51 -18.66 -44.87
N GLY A 145 4.44 -18.30 -44.04
CA GLY A 145 5.32 -17.17 -44.28
C GLY A 145 5.74 -16.44 -43.06
N SER A 146 6.25 -15.23 -43.24
CA SER A 146 6.72 -14.38 -42.17
C SER A 146 6.01 -13.02 -42.15
N VAL A 147 5.79 -12.50 -40.93
CA VAL A 147 5.28 -11.15 -40.67
C VAL A 147 6.20 -10.47 -39.66
N ALA A 148 6.68 -9.27 -40.02
CA ALA A 148 7.48 -8.46 -39.11
C ALA A 148 6.89 -7.06 -38.96
N SER A 149 7.05 -6.44 -37.82
CA SER A 149 6.64 -5.06 -37.59
C SER A 149 7.78 -4.20 -37.09
N ALA A 150 7.65 -2.90 -37.35
CA ALA A 150 8.49 -1.89 -36.75
C ALA A 150 7.62 -0.73 -36.31
N ASP A 151 7.75 -0.32 -35.04
CA ASP A 151 7.01 0.76 -34.42
C ASP A 151 5.47 0.61 -34.53
N LEU A 152 4.93 -0.60 -34.52
CA LEU A 152 3.50 -0.83 -34.69
C LEU A 152 2.76 -0.47 -33.41
N ASP A 153 1.95 0.59 -33.44
CA ASP A 153 1.15 1.07 -32.31
C ASP A 153 -0.06 0.16 -32.06
N LEU A 154 0.14 -0.78 -31.13
CA LEU A 154 -0.87 -1.76 -30.75
C LEU A 154 -2.01 -1.09 -29.95
N GLY A 155 -1.71 -0.05 -29.19
CA GLY A 155 -2.70 0.72 -28.43
C GLY A 155 -3.74 1.35 -29.34
N LYS A 156 -3.30 1.98 -30.42
CA LYS A 156 -4.14 2.54 -31.46
C LYS A 156 -4.99 1.46 -32.16
N LEU A 157 -4.38 0.35 -32.54
CA LEU A 157 -5.08 -0.75 -33.20
C LEU A 157 -6.18 -1.38 -32.32
N LEU A 158 -5.92 -1.54 -31.01
CA LEU A 158 -6.85 -2.13 -30.05
C LEU A 158 -7.78 -1.12 -29.38
N ASN A 159 -7.60 0.19 -29.61
CA ASN A 159 -8.29 1.28 -28.91
C ASN A 159 -8.05 1.24 -27.39
N GLN A 160 -6.81 0.96 -26.99
CA GLN A 160 -6.36 0.86 -25.60
C GLN A 160 -5.00 1.54 -25.39
N GLU A 161 -4.86 2.76 -25.87
CA GLU A 161 -3.61 3.54 -25.86
C GLU A 161 -3.04 3.81 -24.46
N LYS A 162 -3.87 3.73 -23.42
CA LYS A 162 -3.41 3.84 -22.03
C LYS A 162 -2.67 2.62 -21.51
N LYS A 163 -2.88 1.46 -22.13
CA LYS A 163 -2.30 0.18 -21.69
C LYS A 163 -1.20 -0.32 -22.62
N PHE A 164 -1.44 -0.23 -23.92
CA PHE A 164 -0.55 -0.75 -24.94
C PHE A 164 0.08 0.42 -25.73
N GLY A 165 1.36 0.33 -25.99
CA GLY A 165 2.07 1.21 -26.87
C GLY A 165 2.57 0.47 -28.12
N LYS A 166 3.82 0.68 -28.48
CA LYS A 166 4.43 0.12 -29.68
C LYS A 166 4.88 -1.33 -29.50
N VAL A 167 4.92 -2.06 -30.62
CA VAL A 167 5.43 -3.43 -30.65
C VAL A 167 6.27 -3.65 -31.92
N ASP A 168 7.43 -4.29 -31.73
CA ASP A 168 8.32 -4.75 -32.80
C ASP A 168 8.43 -6.25 -32.71
N PHE A 169 8.06 -6.93 -33.78
CA PHE A 169 8.14 -8.39 -33.84
C PHE A 169 8.58 -8.91 -35.18
N ASN A 170 9.07 -10.13 -35.20
CA ASN A 170 9.31 -10.94 -36.38
C ASN A 170 8.85 -12.37 -36.11
N VAL A 171 7.77 -12.77 -36.77
CA VAL A 171 7.11 -14.07 -36.53
C VAL A 171 6.93 -14.83 -37.83
N GLU A 172 7.20 -16.11 -37.80
CA GLU A 172 6.86 -17.09 -38.83
C GLU A 172 5.49 -17.69 -38.51
N LEU A 173 4.66 -17.77 -39.52
CA LEU A 173 3.31 -18.30 -39.41
C LEU A 173 3.15 -19.48 -40.38
N LYS A 174 2.56 -20.57 -39.93
CA LYS A 174 2.15 -21.68 -40.79
C LYS A 174 0.86 -22.25 -40.25
N GLY A 175 -0.17 -22.31 -41.06
CA GLY A 175 -1.43 -22.80 -40.61
C GLY A 175 -2.42 -23.13 -41.70
N PHE A 176 -3.56 -23.59 -41.26
CA PHE A 176 -4.69 -23.83 -42.13
C PHE A 176 -5.99 -23.42 -41.49
N ASN A 177 -6.98 -23.09 -42.32
CA ASN A 177 -8.30 -22.71 -41.88
C ASN A 177 -9.33 -23.56 -42.64
N TYR A 178 -10.17 -24.26 -41.91
CA TYR A 178 -11.30 -25.04 -42.42
C TYR A 178 -12.58 -24.17 -42.31
N LYS A 179 -13.45 -24.25 -43.30
CA LYS A 179 -14.77 -23.59 -43.31
C LYS A 179 -15.49 -23.94 -42.02
N ASN A 180 -15.82 -22.92 -41.21
CA ASN A 180 -16.51 -23.03 -39.93
C ASN A 180 -15.74 -23.67 -38.74
N ARG A 181 -14.40 -23.77 -38.78
CA ARG A 181 -13.56 -24.17 -37.65
C ARG A 181 -12.57 -23.05 -37.33
N TYR A 182 -12.10 -23.02 -36.09
CA TYR A 182 -10.99 -22.13 -35.71
C TYR A 182 -9.74 -22.47 -36.52
N PRO A 183 -8.97 -21.45 -36.90
CA PRO A 183 -7.71 -21.70 -37.62
C PRO A 183 -6.72 -22.48 -36.74
N GLU A 184 -5.99 -23.37 -37.32
CA GLU A 184 -4.82 -23.98 -36.68
C GLU A 184 -3.59 -23.30 -37.26
N SER A 185 -2.76 -22.72 -36.38
CA SER A 185 -1.60 -21.92 -36.76
C SER A 185 -0.40 -22.29 -35.90
N TYR A 186 0.68 -22.66 -36.49
CA TYR A 186 2.00 -22.68 -35.86
C TYR A 186 2.57 -21.26 -35.92
N ILE A 187 2.99 -20.74 -34.77
CA ILE A 187 3.55 -19.39 -34.63
C ILE A 187 4.90 -19.53 -33.97
N LYS A 188 5.95 -19.01 -34.60
CA LYS A 188 7.27 -18.98 -34.04
C LYS A 188 7.95 -17.66 -34.36
N GLY A 189 8.51 -17.00 -33.31
CA GLY A 189 9.19 -15.75 -33.56
C GLY A 189 9.61 -15.03 -32.29
N ILE A 190 10.06 -13.82 -32.52
CA ILE A 190 10.57 -12.93 -31.46
C ILE A 190 9.79 -11.63 -31.52
N ILE A 191 9.33 -11.17 -30.38
CA ILE A 191 8.90 -9.80 -30.12
C ILE A 191 10.12 -9.13 -29.49
N SER A 192 10.80 -8.30 -30.25
CA SER A 192 12.02 -7.63 -29.80
C SER A 192 11.75 -6.53 -28.80
N SER A 193 10.62 -5.82 -28.96
CA SER A 193 10.14 -4.85 -28.01
C SER A 193 8.61 -4.84 -27.95
N PHE A 194 8.06 -4.61 -26.77
CA PHE A 194 6.60 -4.50 -26.51
C PHE A 194 6.32 -3.53 -25.38
N GLU A 195 5.68 -2.42 -25.70
CA GLU A 195 5.33 -1.43 -24.70
C GLU A 195 3.96 -1.74 -24.05
N TYR A 196 3.97 -1.93 -22.72
CA TYR A 196 2.78 -2.15 -21.89
C TYR A 196 2.89 -1.36 -20.61
N SER A 197 1.84 -0.62 -20.27
CA SER A 197 1.80 0.25 -19.06
C SER A 197 3.01 1.19 -18.94
N GLN A 198 3.46 1.77 -20.08
CA GLN A 198 4.62 2.67 -20.18
C GLN A 198 5.98 2.02 -19.86
N TYR A 199 6.04 0.70 -19.85
CA TYR A 199 7.28 -0.06 -19.77
C TYR A 199 7.52 -0.79 -21.09
N GLN A 200 8.76 -0.81 -21.57
CA GLN A 200 9.18 -1.51 -22.78
C GLN A 200 9.78 -2.87 -22.41
N TYR A 201 8.98 -3.94 -22.58
CA TYR A 201 9.43 -5.31 -22.43
C TYR A 201 10.26 -5.73 -23.63
N GLU A 202 11.32 -6.51 -23.40
CA GLU A 202 12.25 -6.91 -24.43
C GLU A 202 12.39 -8.44 -24.53
N ASN A 203 12.86 -8.91 -25.71
CA ASN A 203 13.25 -10.29 -25.96
C ASN A 203 12.18 -11.34 -25.60
N ILE A 204 10.96 -11.14 -26.07
CA ILE A 204 9.88 -12.13 -25.88
C ILE A 204 9.91 -13.11 -27.05
N MET A 205 10.15 -14.39 -26.77
CA MET A 205 10.11 -15.47 -27.76
C MET A 205 8.81 -16.25 -27.63
N LEU A 206 8.23 -16.58 -28.75
CA LEU A 206 7.01 -17.37 -28.89
C LEU A 206 7.28 -18.55 -29.84
N ASP A 207 6.91 -19.77 -29.38
CA ASP A 207 7.01 -20.98 -30.19
C ASP A 207 5.87 -21.94 -29.82
N GLY A 208 4.87 -22.06 -30.68
CA GLY A 208 3.71 -22.89 -30.35
C GLY A 208 2.66 -22.95 -31.42
N VAL A 209 1.60 -23.71 -31.10
CA VAL A 209 0.45 -23.96 -31.97
C VAL A 209 -0.80 -23.31 -31.37
N TYR A 210 -1.43 -22.47 -32.16
CA TYR A 210 -2.78 -21.97 -31.87
C TYR A 210 -3.79 -22.84 -32.60
N LYS A 211 -4.75 -23.46 -31.86
CA LYS A 211 -5.77 -24.36 -32.41
C LYS A 211 -7.04 -24.32 -31.59
N ASP A 212 -8.19 -24.31 -32.25
CA ASP A 212 -9.53 -24.36 -31.60
C ASP A 212 -9.71 -23.30 -30.49
N GLY A 213 -9.09 -22.11 -30.67
CA GLY A 213 -9.11 -21.04 -29.69
C GLY A 213 -8.18 -21.23 -28.49
N GLY A 214 -7.33 -22.26 -28.52
CA GLY A 214 -6.30 -22.54 -27.53
C GLY A 214 -4.89 -22.36 -28.08
N PHE A 215 -3.94 -22.20 -27.19
CA PHE A 215 -2.50 -22.13 -27.49
C PHE A 215 -1.78 -23.25 -26.75
N ASN A 216 -0.87 -23.92 -27.43
CA ASN A 216 0.02 -24.93 -26.86
C ASN A 216 1.44 -24.64 -27.32
N GLY A 217 2.33 -24.34 -26.40
CA GLY A 217 3.70 -23.96 -26.75
C GLY A 217 4.49 -23.38 -25.60
N ARG A 218 5.53 -22.66 -25.99
CA ARG A 218 6.44 -21.94 -25.09
C ARG A 218 6.37 -20.44 -25.35
N LEU A 219 6.30 -19.70 -24.27
CA LEU A 219 6.54 -18.26 -24.23
C LEU A 219 7.68 -18.00 -23.27
N SER A 220 8.70 -17.26 -23.69
CA SER A 220 9.78 -16.82 -22.80
C SER A 220 10.06 -15.34 -23.01
N MET A 221 10.39 -14.66 -21.95
CA MET A 221 10.83 -13.28 -21.90
C MET A 221 12.17 -13.23 -21.16
N ASP A 222 13.13 -12.51 -21.71
CA ASP A 222 14.43 -12.27 -21.09
C ASP A 222 14.72 -10.77 -21.12
N ASP A 223 14.23 -10.10 -20.09
CA ASP A 223 14.27 -8.66 -19.90
C ASP A 223 15.33 -8.29 -18.87
N ALA A 224 15.85 -7.06 -18.90
CA ALA A 224 16.82 -6.56 -17.92
C ALA A 224 16.28 -6.61 -16.46
N ASN A 225 14.96 -6.53 -16.30
CA ASN A 225 14.26 -6.55 -15.01
C ASN A 225 13.63 -7.91 -14.66
N GLY A 226 14.07 -8.99 -15.32
CA GLY A 226 13.69 -10.35 -14.99
C GLY A 226 13.36 -11.24 -16.17
N SER A 227 13.37 -12.54 -15.95
CA SER A 227 13.02 -13.52 -16.98
C SER A 227 11.80 -14.34 -16.59
N VAL A 228 10.98 -14.66 -17.58
CA VAL A 228 9.78 -15.47 -17.46
C VAL A 228 9.78 -16.54 -18.54
N GLN A 229 9.52 -17.77 -18.19
CA GLN A 229 9.29 -18.85 -19.13
C GLN A 229 7.98 -19.55 -18.79
N ILE A 230 7.12 -19.74 -19.78
CA ILE A 230 5.84 -20.43 -19.66
C ILE A 230 5.81 -21.53 -20.74
N ASP A 231 5.61 -22.77 -20.31
CA ASP A 231 5.47 -23.93 -21.17
C ASP A 231 4.13 -24.60 -20.89
N GLY A 232 3.34 -24.92 -21.90
CA GLY A 232 2.10 -25.64 -21.72
C GLY A 232 1.00 -25.28 -22.69
N ASN A 233 -0.22 -25.61 -22.31
CA ASN A 233 -1.40 -25.29 -23.10
C ASN A 233 -2.47 -24.54 -22.28
N PHE A 234 -3.20 -23.68 -22.97
CA PHE A 234 -4.43 -23.08 -22.45
C PHE A 234 -5.47 -22.91 -23.57
N ASN A 235 -6.74 -23.03 -23.24
CA ASN A 235 -7.80 -22.79 -24.19
C ASN A 235 -8.95 -22.02 -23.53
N VAL A 236 -9.03 -20.73 -23.86
CA VAL A 236 -10.04 -19.80 -23.34
C VAL A 236 -11.33 -19.75 -24.17
N ALA A 237 -11.33 -20.34 -25.36
CA ALA A 237 -12.51 -20.36 -26.25
C ALA A 237 -13.46 -21.51 -25.93
N LYS A 238 -13.03 -22.50 -25.15
CA LYS A 238 -13.91 -23.56 -24.68
C LYS A 238 -14.99 -23.00 -23.76
N THR A 239 -16.13 -23.68 -23.70
CA THR A 239 -17.21 -23.35 -22.77
C THR A 239 -16.72 -23.29 -21.32
N ILE A 240 -15.81 -24.20 -20.96
CA ILE A 240 -15.05 -24.17 -19.72
C ILE A 240 -13.57 -24.09 -20.14
N PRO A 241 -12.88 -23.00 -19.90
CA PRO A 241 -11.46 -22.85 -20.17
C PRO A 241 -10.62 -23.92 -19.46
N ASP A 242 -9.57 -24.37 -20.10
CA ASP A 242 -8.60 -25.30 -19.51
C ASP A 242 -7.17 -24.73 -19.59
N PHE A 243 -6.40 -25.04 -18.57
CA PHE A 243 -5.03 -24.58 -18.37
C PHE A 243 -4.18 -25.75 -17.89
N ASN A 244 -3.12 -26.05 -18.64
CA ASN A 244 -2.08 -26.97 -18.20
C ASN A 244 -0.74 -26.35 -18.57
N LEU A 245 -0.12 -25.69 -17.61
CA LEU A 245 1.09 -24.92 -17.86
C LEU A 245 2.09 -25.01 -16.70
N LYS A 246 3.35 -24.84 -17.05
CA LYS A 246 4.45 -24.60 -16.11
C LYS A 246 5.05 -23.25 -16.39
N ALA A 247 5.24 -22.47 -15.36
CA ALA A 247 5.89 -21.18 -15.44
C ALA A 247 7.11 -21.12 -14.51
N SER A 248 8.17 -20.51 -14.97
CA SER A 248 9.38 -20.20 -14.20
C SER A 248 9.65 -18.71 -14.31
N VAL A 249 9.72 -18.05 -13.17
CA VAL A 249 10.00 -16.62 -13.07
C VAL A 249 11.32 -16.47 -12.30
N LYS A 250 12.25 -15.66 -12.81
CA LYS A 250 13.54 -15.43 -12.17
C LYS A 250 13.83 -13.94 -12.09
N ASN A 251 14.14 -13.49 -10.88
CA ASN A 251 14.57 -12.12 -10.58
C ASN A 251 13.66 -11.04 -11.15
N LEU A 252 12.35 -11.32 -11.28
CA LEU A 252 11.38 -10.37 -11.80
C LEU A 252 11.23 -9.20 -10.84
N ARG A 253 11.38 -7.98 -11.32
CA ARG A 253 11.25 -6.73 -10.56
C ARG A 253 9.91 -6.06 -10.87
N PRO A 254 8.86 -6.31 -10.08
CA PRO A 254 7.50 -5.86 -10.41
C PRO A 254 7.35 -4.35 -10.48
N HIS A 255 8.08 -3.60 -9.64
CA HIS A 255 8.07 -2.14 -9.65
C HIS A 255 8.72 -1.58 -10.92
N ASP A 256 9.91 -2.06 -11.26
CA ASP A 256 10.66 -1.59 -12.43
C ASP A 256 9.96 -1.96 -13.74
N LEU A 257 9.20 -3.05 -13.76
CA LEU A 257 8.35 -3.50 -14.88
C LEU A 257 6.96 -2.83 -14.92
N HIS A 258 6.69 -1.87 -14.04
CA HIS A 258 5.39 -1.21 -13.89
C HIS A 258 4.19 -2.17 -13.65
N LEU A 259 4.46 -3.31 -13.02
CA LEU A 259 3.44 -4.29 -12.65
C LEU A 259 2.85 -4.02 -11.26
N SER A 260 3.57 -3.32 -10.38
CA SER A 260 3.13 -3.00 -9.03
C SER A 260 3.91 -1.82 -8.44
N ASP A 261 3.22 -0.89 -7.78
CA ASP A 261 3.85 0.23 -7.07
C ASP A 261 4.42 -0.15 -5.70
N LYS A 262 4.20 -1.41 -5.23
CA LYS A 262 4.48 -1.80 -3.84
C LYS A 262 5.87 -2.38 -3.60
N TYR A 263 6.53 -2.90 -4.61
CA TYR A 263 7.77 -3.71 -4.45
C TYR A 263 9.00 -2.97 -4.97
N GLU A 264 9.17 -1.73 -4.53
CA GLU A 264 10.35 -0.93 -4.87
C GLU A 264 11.64 -1.65 -4.43
N ASN A 265 12.62 -1.75 -5.35
CA ASN A 265 13.88 -2.45 -5.16
C ASN A 265 13.76 -3.94 -4.77
N ALA A 266 12.65 -4.59 -5.05
CA ALA A 266 12.44 -6.01 -4.78
C ALA A 266 12.43 -6.84 -6.06
N SER A 267 12.86 -8.10 -5.95
CA SER A 267 12.75 -9.08 -7.02
C SER A 267 12.06 -10.36 -6.56
N ILE A 268 11.30 -10.99 -7.45
CA ILE A 268 10.54 -12.20 -7.21
C ILE A 268 11.05 -13.30 -8.13
N SER A 269 11.29 -14.48 -7.56
CA SER A 269 11.57 -15.72 -8.31
C SER A 269 10.61 -16.80 -7.83
N LEU A 270 10.01 -17.54 -8.77
CA LEU A 270 9.09 -18.62 -8.44
C LEU A 270 8.99 -19.65 -9.57
N GLY A 271 8.60 -20.86 -9.18
CA GLY A 271 8.08 -21.89 -10.10
C GLY A 271 6.58 -22.07 -9.88
N LEU A 272 5.83 -22.18 -10.96
CA LEU A 272 4.38 -22.40 -10.94
C LEU A 272 4.03 -23.57 -11.86
N THR A 273 3.20 -24.49 -11.34
CA THR A 273 2.54 -25.52 -12.16
C THR A 273 1.04 -25.36 -11.98
N ALA A 274 0.32 -25.24 -13.08
CA ALA A 274 -1.13 -25.08 -13.07
C ALA A 274 -1.76 -26.14 -13.99
N ASP A 275 -2.67 -26.92 -13.44
CA ASP A 275 -3.46 -27.92 -14.18
C ASP A 275 -4.91 -27.85 -13.67
N PHE A 276 -5.70 -27.02 -14.35
CA PHE A 276 -7.07 -26.78 -13.92
C PHE A 276 -8.00 -26.38 -15.08
N THR A 277 -9.27 -26.53 -14.85
CA THR A 277 -10.37 -26.02 -15.69
C THR A 277 -11.19 -25.03 -14.90
N GLY A 278 -11.78 -24.03 -15.57
CA GLY A 278 -12.66 -23.05 -14.93
C GLY A 278 -12.57 -21.67 -15.56
N LYS A 279 -13.62 -20.85 -15.40
CA LYS A 279 -13.66 -19.45 -15.86
C LYS A 279 -13.24 -18.46 -14.77
N SER A 280 -13.33 -18.88 -13.53
CA SER A 280 -13.06 -18.08 -12.34
C SER A 280 -12.55 -18.97 -11.20
N ILE A 281 -12.14 -18.36 -10.11
CA ILE A 281 -11.78 -19.09 -8.87
C ILE A 281 -12.98 -19.88 -8.33
N ASP A 282 -14.20 -19.41 -8.58
CA ASP A 282 -15.41 -20.05 -8.05
C ASP A 282 -15.73 -21.40 -8.72
N ASP A 283 -15.38 -21.57 -9.96
CA ASP A 283 -15.62 -22.78 -10.76
C ASP A 283 -14.35 -23.54 -11.13
N MET A 284 -13.24 -23.17 -10.50
CA MET A 284 -11.98 -23.87 -10.68
C MET A 284 -12.09 -25.34 -10.27
N ASN A 285 -11.59 -26.22 -11.15
CA ASN A 285 -11.44 -27.64 -10.89
C ASN A 285 -10.06 -28.09 -11.35
N GLY A 286 -9.22 -28.51 -10.41
CA GLY A 286 -7.83 -28.88 -10.67
C GLY A 286 -6.88 -28.42 -9.59
N ARG A 287 -5.62 -28.23 -9.97
CA ARG A 287 -4.51 -27.94 -9.05
C ARG A 287 -3.64 -26.81 -9.57
N ILE A 288 -3.25 -25.94 -8.65
CA ILE A 288 -2.18 -24.95 -8.82
C ILE A 288 -1.13 -25.24 -7.75
N SER A 289 0.11 -25.41 -8.16
CA SER A 289 1.28 -25.55 -7.28
C SER A 289 2.25 -24.43 -7.56
N LEU A 290 2.65 -23.76 -6.52
CA LEU A 290 3.72 -22.79 -6.54
C LEU A 290 4.89 -23.39 -5.78
N ASP A 291 6.02 -23.51 -6.47
CA ASP A 291 7.23 -24.11 -5.94
C ASP A 291 8.28 -23.02 -5.72
N SER A 292 8.92 -23.00 -4.56
CA SER A 292 10.06 -22.14 -4.24
C SER A 292 9.89 -20.66 -4.58
N LEU A 293 8.85 -20.01 -4.07
CA LEU A 293 8.73 -18.56 -4.13
C LEU A 293 9.82 -17.91 -3.29
N GLN A 294 10.63 -17.06 -3.92
CA GLN A 294 11.63 -16.23 -3.26
C GLN A 294 11.33 -14.76 -3.55
N LEU A 295 11.10 -13.98 -2.52
CA LEU A 295 11.05 -12.53 -2.56
C LEU A 295 12.38 -12.00 -1.99
N ASN A 296 13.18 -11.33 -2.82
CA ASN A 296 14.36 -10.60 -2.37
C ASN A 296 14.00 -9.12 -2.29
N ALA A 297 14.12 -8.54 -1.12
CA ALA A 297 13.84 -7.14 -0.87
C ALA A 297 14.88 -6.56 0.09
N PRO A 298 15.18 -5.25 0.06
CA PRO A 298 16.05 -4.61 1.03
C PRO A 298 15.40 -4.65 2.43
N ASP A 299 16.21 -4.42 3.47
CA ASP A 299 15.74 -4.20 4.85
C ASP A 299 14.98 -5.38 5.47
N GLU A 300 15.49 -6.62 5.33
CA GLU A 300 14.93 -7.85 5.92
C GLU A 300 13.49 -8.19 5.45
N ARG A 301 12.95 -7.50 4.46
CA ARG A 301 11.62 -7.77 3.89
C ARG A 301 11.59 -8.98 2.96
N GLY A 302 12.72 -9.58 2.67
CA GLY A 302 12.82 -10.81 1.89
C GLY A 302 12.14 -11.99 2.58
N CYS A 303 11.51 -12.89 1.81
CA CYS A 303 10.95 -14.13 2.31
C CYS A 303 11.12 -15.28 1.32
N PHE A 304 11.07 -16.49 1.86
CA PHE A 304 11.08 -17.72 1.08
C PHE A 304 9.89 -18.59 1.44
N LEU A 305 9.22 -19.11 0.42
CA LEU A 305 8.15 -20.09 0.56
C LEU A 305 8.53 -21.34 -0.25
N ASP A 306 8.66 -22.46 0.41
CA ASP A 306 9.05 -23.70 -0.22
C ASP A 306 7.97 -24.22 -1.17
N ASN A 307 6.74 -24.29 -0.69
CA ASN A 307 5.63 -24.73 -1.54
C ASN A 307 4.29 -24.11 -1.10
N LEU A 308 3.39 -23.97 -2.07
CA LEU A 308 1.98 -23.70 -1.88
C LEU A 308 1.18 -24.50 -2.91
N THR A 309 0.27 -25.34 -2.45
CA THR A 309 -0.63 -26.08 -3.34
C THR A 309 -2.07 -25.67 -3.08
N ILE A 310 -2.76 -25.31 -4.14
CA ILE A 310 -4.21 -25.03 -4.15
C ILE A 310 -4.86 -26.11 -5.00
N THR A 311 -5.80 -26.84 -4.41
CA THR A 311 -6.59 -27.85 -5.11
C THR A 311 -8.06 -27.51 -4.96
N ALA A 312 -8.78 -27.45 -6.06
CA ALA A 312 -10.21 -27.24 -6.07
C ALA A 312 -10.89 -28.34 -6.92
N GLY A 313 -12.04 -28.80 -6.49
CA GLY A 313 -12.76 -29.81 -7.21
C GLY A 313 -13.96 -30.36 -6.42
N GLN A 314 -14.50 -31.47 -6.86
CA GLN A 314 -15.56 -32.20 -6.15
C GLN A 314 -14.99 -33.41 -5.41
N VAL A 315 -15.25 -33.51 -4.11
CA VAL A 315 -14.88 -34.61 -3.26
C VAL A 315 -16.15 -35.14 -2.62
N SER A 316 -16.46 -36.45 -2.86
CA SER A 316 -17.68 -37.09 -2.35
C SER A 316 -19.00 -36.38 -2.73
N GLY A 317 -19.02 -35.68 -3.86
CA GLY A 317 -20.19 -34.95 -4.36
C GLY A 317 -20.31 -33.50 -3.85
N GLU A 318 -19.42 -33.03 -2.98
CA GLU A 318 -19.35 -31.67 -2.51
C GLU A 318 -18.15 -30.91 -3.12
N LYS A 319 -18.31 -29.65 -3.37
CA LYS A 319 -17.21 -28.75 -3.78
C LYS A 319 -16.23 -28.59 -2.62
N GLU A 320 -14.94 -28.79 -2.87
CA GLU A 320 -13.87 -28.60 -1.91
C GLU A 320 -12.78 -27.70 -2.49
N LEU A 321 -12.34 -26.71 -1.73
CA LEU A 321 -11.07 -26.04 -1.90
C LEU A 321 -10.13 -26.45 -0.78
N ARG A 322 -8.93 -26.84 -1.15
CA ARG A 322 -7.86 -27.13 -0.20
C ARG A 322 -6.62 -26.30 -0.53
N ILE A 323 -6.11 -25.59 0.46
CA ILE A 323 -4.83 -24.89 0.40
C ILE A 323 -3.89 -25.60 1.35
N ASN A 324 -2.68 -25.90 0.89
CA ASN A 324 -1.65 -26.51 1.70
C ASN A 324 -0.29 -25.88 1.43
N SER A 325 0.33 -25.37 2.47
CA SER A 325 1.69 -24.80 2.44
C SER A 325 2.34 -24.90 3.81
N SER A 326 3.63 -24.56 3.91
CA SER A 326 4.35 -24.51 5.17
C SER A 326 3.84 -23.46 6.16
N PHE A 327 3.14 -22.43 5.67
CA PHE A 327 2.64 -21.36 6.54
C PHE A 327 1.12 -21.44 6.80
N MET A 328 0.37 -22.22 5.99
CA MET A 328 -1.09 -22.27 6.10
C MET A 328 -1.64 -23.60 5.57
N THR A 329 -2.64 -24.13 6.26
CA THR A 329 -3.57 -25.15 5.73
C THR A 329 -4.99 -24.59 5.77
N ALA A 330 -5.77 -24.80 4.71
CA ALA A 330 -7.15 -24.39 4.68
C ALA A 330 -7.99 -25.38 3.88
N VAL A 331 -9.18 -25.66 4.38
CA VAL A 331 -10.18 -26.51 3.70
C VAL A 331 -11.52 -25.78 3.75
N ILE A 332 -12.15 -25.63 2.60
CA ILE A 332 -13.51 -25.10 2.48
C ILE A 332 -14.32 -26.15 1.72
N ARG A 333 -15.45 -26.59 2.28
CA ARG A 333 -16.34 -27.61 1.70
C ARG A 333 -17.79 -27.15 1.66
N GLY A 334 -18.48 -27.47 0.58
CA GLY A 334 -19.89 -27.16 0.35
C GLY A 334 -20.08 -26.22 -0.83
N ASP A 335 -21.25 -25.64 -0.95
CA ASP A 335 -21.57 -24.69 -2.02
C ASP A 335 -21.16 -23.30 -1.60
N TYR A 336 -20.23 -22.71 -2.33
CA TYR A 336 -19.73 -21.36 -2.05
C TYR A 336 -19.29 -20.65 -3.33
N SER A 337 -19.38 -19.32 -3.28
CA SER A 337 -18.76 -18.43 -4.25
C SER A 337 -17.99 -17.34 -3.52
N TYR A 338 -16.68 -17.23 -3.75
CA TYR A 338 -15.82 -16.20 -3.14
C TYR A 338 -16.33 -14.78 -3.39
N HIS A 339 -16.94 -14.59 -4.56
CA HIS A 339 -17.49 -13.30 -4.96
C HIS A 339 -18.69 -12.90 -4.10
N THR A 340 -19.50 -13.87 -3.66
CA THR A 340 -20.75 -13.61 -2.92
C THR A 340 -20.63 -13.82 -1.41
N ILE A 341 -19.62 -14.55 -0.90
CA ILE A 341 -19.41 -14.78 0.55
C ILE A 341 -19.48 -13.48 1.37
N PRO A 342 -18.77 -12.39 1.01
CA PRO A 342 -18.83 -11.16 1.81
C PRO A 342 -20.24 -10.57 1.89
N ALA A 343 -20.97 -10.60 0.78
CA ALA A 343 -22.35 -10.15 0.72
C ALA A 343 -23.29 -11.03 1.55
N SER A 344 -23.14 -12.36 1.49
CA SER A 344 -23.90 -13.32 2.29
C SER A 344 -23.71 -13.08 3.78
N VAL A 345 -22.48 -12.96 4.24
CA VAL A 345 -22.18 -12.70 5.66
C VAL A 345 -22.80 -11.38 6.11
N VAL A 346 -22.63 -10.31 5.31
CA VAL A 346 -23.24 -9.01 5.61
C VAL A 346 -24.77 -9.12 5.65
N LYS A 347 -25.40 -9.85 4.71
CA LYS A 347 -26.87 -10.07 4.68
C LYS A 347 -27.35 -10.80 5.94
N THR A 348 -26.63 -11.82 6.39
CA THR A 348 -26.97 -12.58 7.60
C THR A 348 -26.87 -11.68 8.85
N VAL A 349 -25.82 -10.87 8.99
CA VAL A 349 -25.68 -9.94 10.13
C VAL A 349 -26.68 -8.78 10.04
N GLN A 350 -26.94 -8.29 8.80
CA GLN A 350 -27.92 -7.22 8.55
C GLN A 350 -29.31 -7.51 9.14
N ARG A 351 -29.71 -8.76 9.19
CA ARG A 351 -30.99 -9.16 9.77
C ARG A 351 -31.17 -8.70 11.22
N TYR A 352 -30.07 -8.65 11.97
CA TYR A 352 -30.07 -8.26 13.39
C TYR A 352 -29.89 -6.77 13.60
N ILE A 353 -29.22 -6.11 12.65
CA ILE A 353 -28.94 -4.66 12.64
C ILE A 353 -29.18 -4.05 11.26
N PRO A 354 -30.44 -4.14 10.73
CA PRO A 354 -30.77 -3.74 9.35
C PRO A 354 -30.51 -2.25 9.07
N SER A 355 -30.56 -1.42 10.06
CA SER A 355 -30.28 0.01 9.91
C SER A 355 -28.79 0.30 9.77
N LEU A 356 -27.92 -0.45 10.43
CA LEU A 356 -26.47 -0.23 10.38
C LEU A 356 -25.86 -0.71 9.06
N LEU A 357 -26.27 -1.88 8.57
CA LEU A 357 -25.71 -2.49 7.39
C LEU A 357 -26.63 -2.30 6.19
N THR A 358 -26.10 -1.90 5.04
CA THR A 358 -26.86 -1.71 3.79
C THR A 358 -26.16 -2.47 2.67
N ILE A 359 -26.88 -3.39 2.02
CA ILE A 359 -26.40 -4.08 0.82
C ILE A 359 -26.87 -3.31 -0.41
N LYS A 360 -26.03 -3.18 -1.43
CA LYS A 360 -26.41 -2.60 -2.72
C LYS A 360 -27.35 -3.57 -3.47
N ASP A 361 -28.48 -3.09 -3.98
CA ASP A 361 -29.53 -3.88 -4.62
C ASP A 361 -29.10 -4.66 -5.88
N ASN A 362 -27.90 -4.46 -6.41
CA ASN A 362 -27.40 -5.08 -7.63
C ASN A 362 -26.53 -6.33 -7.41
N MET A 363 -26.51 -6.91 -6.22
CA MET A 363 -25.77 -8.17 -6.00
C MET A 363 -26.64 -9.38 -6.35
N PRO A 364 -26.11 -10.40 -7.04
CA PRO A 364 -26.83 -11.63 -7.28
C PRO A 364 -27.24 -12.28 -5.93
N GLU A 365 -28.40 -12.91 -5.92
CA GLU A 365 -28.86 -13.67 -4.73
C GLU A 365 -27.79 -14.69 -4.36
N PRO A 366 -27.17 -14.57 -3.18
CA PRO A 366 -26.12 -15.48 -2.77
C PRO A 366 -26.71 -16.82 -2.34
N HIS A 367 -26.06 -17.91 -2.73
CA HIS A 367 -26.32 -19.25 -2.23
C HIS A 367 -25.01 -19.83 -1.71
N ASN A 368 -24.74 -19.59 -0.43
CA ASN A 368 -23.54 -20.10 0.21
C ASN A 368 -23.91 -21.03 1.37
N ASN A 369 -23.47 -22.27 1.29
CA ASN A 369 -23.62 -23.28 2.33
C ASN A 369 -22.34 -24.09 2.42
N PHE A 370 -21.43 -23.67 3.32
CA PHE A 370 -20.11 -24.26 3.41
C PHE A 370 -19.61 -24.35 4.84
N GLN A 371 -18.64 -25.22 5.03
CA GLN A 371 -17.82 -25.33 6.23
C GLN A 371 -16.38 -24.96 5.90
N PHE A 372 -15.66 -24.39 6.84
CA PHE A 372 -14.25 -24.05 6.67
C PHE A 372 -13.44 -24.42 7.91
N ASP A 373 -12.20 -24.83 7.65
CA ASP A 373 -11.17 -25.08 8.66
C ASP A 373 -9.86 -24.52 8.12
N ILE A 374 -9.35 -23.49 8.80
CA ILE A 374 -8.16 -22.74 8.41
C ILE A 374 -7.18 -22.77 9.60
N CYS A 375 -5.97 -23.26 9.36
CA CYS A 375 -4.88 -23.18 10.32
C CYS A 375 -3.76 -22.36 9.70
N LEU A 376 -3.31 -21.34 10.39
CA LEU A 376 -2.22 -20.46 10.01
C LEU A 376 -1.04 -20.76 10.93
N GLU A 377 -0.01 -21.42 10.40
CA GLU A 377 1.18 -21.87 11.16
C GLU A 377 2.11 -20.70 11.49
N ASN A 378 2.29 -19.80 10.54
CA ASN A 378 3.05 -18.56 10.71
C ASN A 378 2.58 -17.50 9.72
N THR A 379 3.00 -16.27 9.91
CA THR A 379 2.62 -15.14 9.06
C THR A 379 3.78 -14.50 8.31
N GLU A 380 4.98 -15.06 8.36
CA GLU A 380 6.16 -14.43 7.77
C GLU A 380 5.95 -14.10 6.28
N VAL A 381 5.50 -15.08 5.51
CA VAL A 381 5.23 -14.90 4.07
C VAL A 381 4.13 -13.86 3.84
N LEU A 382 3.03 -13.94 4.59
CA LEU A 382 1.91 -13.01 4.47
C LEU A 382 2.30 -11.58 4.87
N SER A 383 3.04 -11.45 5.98
CA SER A 383 3.48 -10.15 6.49
C SER A 383 4.40 -9.45 5.51
N LYS A 384 5.34 -10.19 4.91
CA LYS A 384 6.31 -9.64 3.96
C LYS A 384 5.71 -9.39 2.58
N LEU A 385 4.92 -10.33 2.03
CA LEU A 385 4.27 -10.16 0.72
C LEU A 385 3.16 -9.10 0.74
N PHE A 386 2.33 -9.05 1.79
CA PHE A 386 1.19 -8.14 1.85
C PHE A 386 1.42 -6.93 2.74
N GLN A 387 2.60 -6.82 3.37
CA GLN A 387 2.96 -5.74 4.29
C GLN A 387 1.96 -5.62 5.47
N ILE A 388 1.50 -6.77 5.98
CA ILE A 388 0.60 -6.84 7.13
C ILE A 388 1.47 -6.93 8.40
N PRO A 389 1.36 -6.01 9.36
CA PRO A 389 2.17 -6.01 10.58
C PRO A 389 1.66 -7.04 11.61
N LEU A 390 1.56 -8.31 11.18
CA LEU A 390 1.09 -9.44 11.97
C LEU A 390 2.15 -10.53 12.01
N GLU A 391 2.54 -10.94 13.21
CA GLU A 391 3.47 -12.04 13.45
C GLU A 391 2.81 -13.06 14.39
N LEU A 392 2.75 -14.31 13.99
CA LEU A 392 2.31 -15.42 14.83
C LEU A 392 3.54 -16.10 15.47
N TYR A 393 3.45 -16.31 16.77
CA TYR A 393 4.42 -17.12 17.51
C TYR A 393 3.97 -18.57 17.71
N LEU A 394 2.66 -18.78 17.71
CA LEU A 394 2.01 -20.09 17.77
C LEU A 394 0.91 -20.15 16.68
N PRO A 395 0.59 -21.36 16.16
CA PRO A 395 -0.42 -21.52 15.14
C PRO A 395 -1.79 -20.99 15.54
N ALA A 396 -2.42 -20.26 14.66
CA ALA A 396 -3.78 -19.75 14.81
C ALA A 396 -4.76 -20.56 13.98
N SER A 397 -5.96 -20.79 14.49
CA SER A 397 -7.01 -21.52 13.78
C SER A 397 -8.32 -20.75 13.71
N LEU A 398 -9.02 -20.94 12.59
CA LEU A 398 -10.36 -20.40 12.35
C LEU A 398 -11.23 -21.48 11.72
N LYS A 399 -12.31 -21.86 12.40
CA LYS A 399 -13.26 -22.89 11.95
C LYS A 399 -14.67 -22.35 11.98
N GLY A 400 -15.52 -22.93 11.15
CA GLY A 400 -16.91 -22.56 11.20
C GLY A 400 -17.73 -23.13 10.07
N TYR A 401 -18.98 -22.73 10.08
CA TYR A 401 -19.89 -22.98 8.99
C TYR A 401 -20.77 -21.78 8.71
N PHE A 402 -21.20 -21.70 7.49
CA PHE A 402 -22.10 -20.66 7.02
C PHE A 402 -23.17 -21.30 6.11
N ASN A 403 -24.43 -20.96 6.36
CA ASN A 403 -25.55 -21.38 5.53
C ASN A 403 -26.54 -20.23 5.41
N ASP A 404 -26.56 -19.55 4.23
CA ASP A 404 -27.42 -18.41 4.01
C ASP A 404 -28.89 -18.82 3.82
N GLY A 405 -29.19 -20.04 3.33
CA GLY A 405 -30.54 -20.58 3.20
C GLY A 405 -31.21 -20.83 4.55
N GLU A 406 -30.47 -21.36 5.52
CA GLU A 406 -30.90 -21.51 6.91
C GLU A 406 -30.60 -20.32 7.78
N GLU A 407 -29.91 -19.31 7.22
CA GLU A 407 -29.46 -18.09 7.89
C GLU A 407 -28.59 -18.40 9.12
N LYS A 408 -27.74 -19.42 9.04
CA LYS A 408 -26.87 -19.86 10.12
C LYS A 408 -25.43 -19.44 9.87
N LEU A 409 -24.83 -18.90 10.91
CA LEU A 409 -23.40 -18.57 10.97
C LEU A 409 -22.81 -19.07 12.29
N HIS A 410 -21.68 -19.74 12.19
CA HIS A 410 -20.87 -20.12 13.34
C HIS A 410 -19.40 -19.96 12.98
N VAL A 411 -18.66 -19.21 13.79
CA VAL A 411 -17.24 -18.99 13.64
C VAL A 411 -16.56 -19.12 14.99
N GLU A 412 -15.54 -19.95 15.04
CA GLU A 412 -14.68 -20.16 16.20
C GLU A 412 -13.22 -19.91 15.79
N GLY A 413 -12.53 -19.03 16.48
CA GLY A 413 -11.13 -18.66 16.22
C GLY A 413 -10.29 -18.81 17.49
N HIS A 414 -9.10 -19.40 17.34
CA HIS A 414 -8.09 -19.51 18.38
C HIS A 414 -6.80 -18.87 17.88
N PHE A 415 -6.30 -17.88 18.63
CA PHE A 415 -5.11 -17.09 18.35
C PHE A 415 -4.19 -17.11 19.59
N PRO A 416 -3.41 -18.19 19.79
CA PRO A 416 -2.74 -18.41 21.07
C PRO A 416 -1.73 -17.33 21.43
N GLU A 417 -0.90 -16.94 20.46
CA GLU A 417 0.10 -15.90 20.68
C GLU A 417 0.51 -15.23 19.36
N PHE A 418 0.37 -13.91 19.33
CA PHE A 418 0.71 -13.12 18.14
C PHE A 418 1.12 -11.70 18.50
N ARG A 419 1.82 -11.03 17.57
CA ARG A 419 2.14 -9.60 17.64
C ARG A 419 1.46 -8.86 16.49
N TYR A 420 0.77 -7.79 16.80
CA TYR A 420 0.15 -6.92 15.82
C TYR A 420 0.52 -5.46 16.09
N ASN A 421 1.03 -4.76 15.07
CA ASN A 421 1.56 -3.38 15.21
C ASN A 421 2.52 -3.21 16.41
N GLY A 422 3.40 -4.19 16.64
CA GLY A 422 4.36 -4.15 17.75
C GLY A 422 3.81 -4.57 19.12
N THR A 423 2.50 -4.67 19.29
CA THR A 423 1.87 -5.12 20.54
C THR A 423 1.68 -6.64 20.53
N ARG A 424 2.10 -7.30 21.60
CA ARG A 424 1.93 -8.75 21.79
C ARG A 424 0.60 -9.06 22.43
N TYR A 425 -0.08 -10.05 21.88
CA TYR A 425 -1.35 -10.59 22.37
C TYR A 425 -1.20 -12.09 22.62
N ASP A 426 -1.97 -12.61 23.57
CA ASP A 426 -2.07 -14.03 23.84
C ASP A 426 -3.49 -14.49 24.12
N SER A 427 -3.68 -15.83 24.14
CA SER A 427 -4.93 -16.49 24.54
C SER A 427 -6.18 -15.95 23.80
N GLY A 428 -6.00 -15.49 22.55
CA GLY A 428 -7.05 -14.93 21.73
C GLY A 428 -8.09 -16.00 21.36
N VAL A 429 -9.38 -15.75 21.69
CA VAL A 429 -10.52 -16.60 21.31
C VAL A 429 -11.60 -15.72 20.73
N LEU A 430 -11.98 -16.02 19.48
CA LEU A 430 -13.11 -15.41 18.79
C LEU A 430 -14.23 -16.44 18.70
N PHE A 431 -15.44 -16.03 19.04
CA PHE A 431 -16.63 -16.85 18.91
C PHE A 431 -17.78 -16.00 18.39
N CYS A 432 -18.34 -16.33 17.23
CA CYS A 432 -19.51 -15.66 16.69
C CYS A 432 -20.55 -16.69 16.25
N GLU A 433 -21.80 -16.48 16.65
CA GLU A 433 -22.91 -17.34 16.29
C GLU A 433 -24.23 -16.55 16.23
N ASN A 434 -25.21 -17.11 15.59
CA ASN A 434 -26.55 -16.53 15.57
C ASN A 434 -27.65 -17.54 16.01
N PRO A 435 -27.66 -17.92 17.29
CA PRO A 435 -28.70 -18.81 17.79
C PRO A 435 -30.08 -18.11 17.77
N SER A 436 -31.01 -18.69 17.04
CA SER A 436 -32.40 -18.21 16.93
C SER A 436 -32.55 -16.77 16.41
N ASP A 437 -32.91 -15.83 17.29
CA ASP A 437 -33.34 -14.49 16.94
C ASP A 437 -32.32 -13.38 17.25
N ARG A 438 -31.09 -13.75 17.60
CA ARG A 438 -30.02 -12.80 17.93
C ARG A 438 -28.67 -13.24 17.34
N PHE A 439 -27.82 -12.26 17.07
CA PHE A 439 -26.43 -12.47 16.70
C PHE A 439 -25.53 -12.19 17.92
N LYS A 440 -24.67 -13.12 18.25
CA LYS A 440 -23.70 -13.00 19.33
C LYS A 440 -22.29 -13.09 18.79
N CYS A 441 -21.41 -12.21 19.24
CA CYS A 441 -20.00 -12.28 18.96
C CYS A 441 -19.21 -11.99 20.25
N SER A 442 -18.21 -12.78 20.54
CA SER A 442 -17.31 -12.57 21.67
C SER A 442 -15.85 -12.72 21.23
N LEU A 443 -15.02 -11.83 21.73
CA LEU A 443 -13.57 -11.85 21.57
C LEU A 443 -12.92 -11.76 22.95
N ARG A 444 -12.03 -12.68 23.27
CA ARG A 444 -11.26 -12.66 24.52
C ARG A 444 -9.79 -12.81 24.22
N GLY A 445 -8.94 -12.25 25.08
CA GLY A 445 -7.48 -12.38 24.93
C GLY A 445 -6.73 -11.60 25.99
N GLY A 446 -5.41 -11.69 25.95
CA GLY A 446 -4.48 -10.90 26.73
C GLY A 446 -3.68 -9.95 25.83
N MET A 447 -3.30 -8.81 26.35
CA MET A 447 -2.42 -7.83 25.69
C MET A 447 -1.28 -7.47 26.62
N LEU A 448 -0.04 -7.61 26.14
CA LEU A 448 1.14 -7.21 26.91
C LEU A 448 1.28 -5.69 26.90
N MET A 449 1.19 -5.10 28.07
CA MET A 449 1.39 -3.65 28.24
C MET A 449 2.87 -3.28 28.21
N LYS A 450 3.18 -2.00 27.96
CA LYS A 450 4.57 -1.47 28.02
C LYS A 450 5.22 -1.68 29.39
N SER A 451 4.42 -1.71 30.47
CA SER A 451 4.88 -2.02 31.83
C SER A 451 5.33 -3.48 32.05
N GLY A 452 5.14 -4.36 31.07
CA GLY A 452 5.37 -5.80 31.20
C GLY A 452 4.20 -6.57 31.81
N ALA A 453 3.13 -5.88 32.25
CA ALA A 453 1.93 -6.51 32.77
C ALA A 453 1.02 -7.03 31.65
N MET A 454 0.34 -8.15 31.90
CA MET A 454 -0.66 -8.70 30.99
C MET A 454 -2.04 -8.11 31.30
N LEU A 455 -2.66 -7.45 30.35
CA LEU A 455 -4.03 -6.96 30.42
C LEU A 455 -4.96 -7.95 29.70
N ASN A 456 -5.75 -8.69 30.47
CA ASN A 456 -6.77 -9.56 29.90
C ASN A 456 -8.00 -8.74 29.52
N PHE A 457 -8.63 -9.05 28.39
CA PHE A 457 -9.82 -8.38 27.92
C PHE A 457 -10.86 -9.35 27.36
N SER A 458 -12.13 -8.96 27.45
CA SER A 458 -13.23 -9.61 26.73
C SER A 458 -14.16 -8.54 26.14
N VAL A 459 -14.56 -8.76 24.90
CA VAL A 459 -15.57 -7.97 24.19
C VAL A 459 -16.72 -8.89 23.85
N GLU A 460 -17.92 -8.53 24.29
CA GLU A 460 -19.15 -9.25 23.96
C GLU A 460 -20.11 -8.31 23.25
N ALA A 461 -20.69 -8.77 22.15
CA ALA A 461 -21.65 -8.04 21.35
C ALA A 461 -22.87 -8.92 21.07
N ASN A 462 -24.06 -8.42 21.44
CA ASN A 462 -25.33 -9.09 21.19
C ASN A 462 -26.22 -8.15 20.36
N ALA A 463 -26.61 -8.60 19.17
CA ALA A 463 -27.43 -7.81 18.26
C ALA A 463 -28.79 -8.45 18.00
N LYS A 464 -29.85 -7.63 18.03
CA LYS A 464 -31.24 -8.05 17.75
C LYS A 464 -32.09 -6.83 17.39
N ASN A 465 -32.79 -6.85 16.25
CA ASN A 465 -33.77 -5.82 15.89
C ASN A 465 -33.24 -4.38 15.98
N ASP A 466 -32.12 -4.10 15.34
CA ASP A 466 -31.39 -2.79 15.41
C ASP A 466 -30.86 -2.41 16.79
N HIS A 467 -30.86 -3.33 17.72
CA HIS A 467 -30.37 -3.15 19.07
C HIS A 467 -29.06 -3.90 19.26
N LEU A 468 -28.03 -3.26 19.73
CA LEU A 468 -26.70 -3.81 19.97
C LEU A 468 -26.27 -3.54 21.42
N GLU A 469 -26.21 -4.59 22.20
CA GLU A 469 -25.64 -4.57 23.54
C GLU A 469 -24.14 -4.89 23.44
N THR A 470 -23.28 -4.00 23.88
CA THR A 470 -21.83 -4.19 23.89
C THR A 470 -21.31 -4.17 25.31
N THR A 471 -20.52 -5.16 25.68
CA THR A 471 -19.80 -5.19 26.95
C THR A 471 -18.32 -5.43 26.70
N ILE A 472 -17.47 -4.58 27.28
CA ILE A 472 -16.02 -4.71 27.25
C ILE A 472 -15.54 -4.83 28.68
N ASN A 473 -14.86 -5.91 29.03
CA ASN A 473 -14.23 -6.09 30.33
C ASN A 473 -12.72 -6.17 30.12
N TRP A 474 -11.95 -5.59 31.02
CA TRP A 474 -10.50 -5.73 31.03
C TRP A 474 -9.97 -5.72 32.45
N GLY A 475 -8.78 -6.32 32.65
CA GLY A 475 -8.12 -6.33 33.95
C GLY A 475 -6.76 -6.99 33.93
N ASN A 476 -5.92 -6.61 34.87
CA ASN A 476 -4.64 -7.23 35.10
C ASN A 476 -4.55 -7.74 36.55
N ASN A 477 -3.61 -8.68 36.80
CA ASN A 477 -3.39 -9.30 38.10
C ASN A 477 -2.03 -8.88 38.68
N THR A 478 -1.69 -7.61 38.58
CA THR A 478 -0.44 -7.04 39.10
C THR A 478 -0.70 -6.15 40.32
N ASP A 479 0.34 -5.72 41.01
CA ASP A 479 0.23 -4.79 42.13
C ASP A 479 -0.42 -3.46 41.74
N VAL A 480 -0.17 -3.01 40.51
CA VAL A 480 -0.85 -1.86 39.90
C VAL A 480 -2.06 -2.37 39.14
N THR A 481 -3.23 -2.08 39.67
CA THR A 481 -4.48 -2.60 39.12
C THR A 481 -5.01 -1.72 38.01
N TYR A 482 -5.15 -2.38 36.84
CA TYR A 482 -5.90 -1.85 35.72
C TYR A 482 -7.08 -2.76 35.47
N GLY A 483 -8.28 -2.21 35.49
CA GLY A 483 -9.47 -3.04 35.31
C GLY A 483 -10.71 -2.21 35.10
N GLY A 484 -11.70 -2.80 34.47
CA GLY A 484 -12.97 -2.13 34.23
C GLY A 484 -13.95 -2.97 33.44
N LYS A 485 -15.15 -2.45 33.43
CA LYS A 485 -16.24 -2.91 32.59
C LYS A 485 -16.85 -1.70 31.92
N PHE A 486 -16.93 -1.71 30.60
CA PHE A 486 -17.69 -0.74 29.84
C PHE A 486 -18.89 -1.45 29.22
N ALA A 487 -20.08 -0.92 29.41
CA ALA A 487 -21.29 -1.45 28.82
C ALA A 487 -22.07 -0.32 28.14
N ALA A 488 -22.47 -0.59 26.90
CA ALA A 488 -23.25 0.34 26.11
C ALA A 488 -24.41 -0.39 25.42
N ASP A 489 -25.52 0.29 25.38
CA ASP A 489 -26.74 -0.11 24.69
C ASP A 489 -26.96 0.83 23.52
N THR A 490 -26.87 0.29 22.28
CA THR A 490 -26.95 1.07 21.05
C THR A 490 -28.18 0.67 20.26
N ARG A 491 -28.98 1.63 19.88
CA ARG A 491 -30.12 1.47 18.99
C ARG A 491 -29.85 2.16 17.67
N PHE A 492 -29.92 1.40 16.56
CA PHE A 492 -29.78 1.92 15.21
C PHE A 492 -31.13 2.18 14.58
N PHE A 493 -31.20 3.19 13.72
CA PHE A 493 -32.37 3.50 12.90
C PHE A 493 -31.96 4.30 11.67
N LYS A 494 -32.88 4.46 10.72
CA LYS A 494 -32.66 5.25 9.51
C LYS A 494 -33.70 6.37 9.41
N THR A 495 -33.31 7.51 8.84
CA THR A 495 -34.25 8.55 8.50
C THR A 495 -35.26 8.06 7.46
N GLU A 496 -36.48 8.57 7.51
CA GLU A 496 -37.46 8.36 6.45
C GLU A 496 -37.10 9.18 5.19
N GLY A 497 -37.35 8.62 4.02
CA GLY A 497 -37.16 9.32 2.74
C GLY A 497 -36.40 8.52 1.67
N PRO A 498 -36.22 9.10 0.46
CA PRO A 498 -35.57 8.39 -0.67
C PRO A 498 -34.06 8.12 -0.46
N HIS A 499 -33.42 8.80 0.46
CA HIS A 499 -32.01 8.60 0.82
C HIS A 499 -31.89 8.44 2.33
N PRO A 500 -32.21 7.25 2.89
CA PRO A 500 -32.17 7.02 4.32
C PRO A 500 -30.75 7.15 4.87
N ILE A 501 -30.59 7.93 5.92
CA ILE A 501 -29.32 8.17 6.61
C ILE A 501 -29.31 7.42 7.93
N LEU A 502 -28.20 6.73 8.23
CA LEU A 502 -28.00 6.02 9.47
C LEU A 502 -28.02 6.99 10.66
N GLN A 503 -28.77 6.60 11.70
CA GLN A 503 -28.80 7.22 13.01
C GLN A 503 -28.53 6.18 14.09
N ALA A 504 -27.99 6.60 15.22
CA ALA A 504 -27.77 5.73 16.37
C ALA A 504 -27.93 6.49 17.69
N ASP A 505 -28.58 5.84 18.63
CA ASP A 505 -28.64 6.26 20.03
C ASP A 505 -27.83 5.30 20.89
N ILE A 506 -26.82 5.81 21.59
CA ILE A 506 -25.88 5.04 22.39
C ILE A 506 -26.07 5.45 23.85
N ASN A 507 -26.54 4.54 24.69
CA ASN A 507 -26.66 4.71 26.11
C ASN A 507 -25.51 4.00 26.82
N ILE A 508 -24.62 4.76 27.42
CA ILE A 508 -23.48 4.25 28.18
C ILE A 508 -23.98 3.96 29.59
N GLN A 509 -23.77 2.75 30.06
CA GLN A 509 -24.15 2.32 31.40
C GLN A 509 -23.15 2.84 32.44
N PRO A 510 -23.62 3.16 33.67
CA PRO A 510 -22.73 3.56 34.75
C PRO A 510 -21.76 2.42 35.08
N THR A 511 -20.48 2.74 35.20
CA THR A 511 -19.48 1.73 35.50
C THR A 511 -18.27 2.30 36.22
N LYS A 512 -17.52 1.40 36.88
CA LYS A 512 -16.26 1.72 37.53
C LYS A 512 -15.10 1.18 36.70
N VAL A 513 -14.09 2.02 36.55
CA VAL A 513 -12.85 1.71 35.85
C VAL A 513 -11.69 1.95 36.80
N VAL A 514 -10.78 1.02 36.91
CA VAL A 514 -9.56 1.15 37.72
C VAL A 514 -8.40 1.47 36.81
N LEU A 515 -7.74 2.60 37.07
CA LEU A 515 -6.54 3.05 36.37
C LEU A 515 -5.46 3.38 37.40
N ASN A 516 -4.33 2.67 37.39
CA ASN A 516 -3.25 2.84 38.36
C ASN A 516 -3.75 2.80 39.80
N ASP A 517 -4.46 1.73 40.20
CA ASP A 517 -5.11 1.55 41.53
C ASP A 517 -6.14 2.61 41.90
N THR A 518 -6.47 3.52 41.01
CA THR A 518 -7.43 4.59 41.24
C THR A 518 -8.77 4.24 40.58
N VAL A 519 -9.85 4.28 41.36
CA VAL A 519 -11.21 3.96 40.90
C VAL A 519 -11.85 5.20 40.29
N TRP A 520 -12.11 5.13 38.99
CA TRP A 520 -12.82 6.14 38.21
C TRP A 520 -14.25 5.69 37.94
N ASN A 521 -15.18 6.63 37.93
CA ASN A 521 -16.60 6.39 37.65
C ASN A 521 -16.95 6.96 36.29
N ILE A 522 -17.55 6.13 35.43
CA ILE A 522 -18.25 6.60 34.23
C ILE A 522 -19.71 6.75 34.59
N HIS A 523 -20.24 7.93 34.43
CA HIS A 523 -21.66 8.21 34.67
C HIS A 523 -22.52 7.83 33.48
N PRO A 524 -23.83 7.57 33.68
CA PRO A 524 -24.76 7.36 32.59
C PRO A 524 -24.67 8.50 31.58
N SER A 525 -24.45 8.17 30.34
CA SER A 525 -24.25 9.16 29.28
C SER A 525 -24.97 8.72 28.02
N HIS A 526 -25.47 9.69 27.26
CA HIS A 526 -26.16 9.47 26.01
C HIS A 526 -25.42 10.12 24.86
N ILE A 527 -25.15 9.34 23.80
CA ILE A 527 -24.54 9.82 22.58
C ILE A 527 -25.50 9.51 21.43
N ALA A 528 -25.92 10.55 20.69
CA ALA A 528 -26.74 10.38 19.51
C ALA A 528 -25.91 10.68 18.25
N ILE A 529 -26.04 9.83 17.25
CA ILE A 529 -25.47 10.03 15.92
C ILE A 529 -26.63 10.24 14.94
N ASP A 530 -26.65 11.40 14.27
CA ASP A 530 -27.69 11.74 13.32
C ASP A 530 -27.07 12.39 12.07
N SER A 531 -27.22 11.76 10.92
CA SER A 531 -26.81 12.32 9.64
C SER A 531 -25.33 12.77 9.63
N GLY A 532 -24.46 11.99 10.26
CA GLY A 532 -23.04 12.32 10.41
C GLY A 532 -22.77 13.44 11.43
N ARG A 533 -23.77 13.80 12.26
CA ARG A 533 -23.63 14.69 13.41
C ARG A 533 -23.59 13.85 14.69
N VAL A 534 -22.69 14.15 15.61
CA VAL A 534 -22.59 13.47 16.90
C VAL A 534 -22.99 14.45 18.00
N PHE A 535 -23.95 14.03 18.81
CA PHE A 535 -24.43 14.76 19.97
C PHE A 535 -24.01 14.00 21.22
N ILE A 536 -23.24 14.61 22.09
CA ILE A 536 -22.77 14.03 23.35
C ILE A 536 -23.47 14.78 24.46
N ASN A 537 -24.25 14.07 25.27
CA ASN A 537 -24.93 14.61 26.39
C ASN A 537 -24.29 14.14 27.68
N ASN A 538 -23.53 15.06 28.29
CA ASN A 538 -22.92 14.95 29.61
C ASN A 538 -22.13 13.63 29.83
N PHE A 539 -21.21 13.28 28.91
CA PHE A 539 -20.25 12.23 29.21
C PHE A 539 -19.35 12.69 30.36
N LEU A 540 -19.41 11.99 31.49
CA LEU A 540 -18.63 12.31 32.67
C LEU A 540 -17.83 11.10 33.15
N PHE A 541 -16.54 11.28 33.26
CA PHE A 541 -15.55 10.33 33.77
C PHE A 541 -14.82 11.00 34.94
N GLU A 542 -14.98 10.52 36.16
CA GLU A 542 -14.51 11.23 37.36
C GLU A 542 -13.93 10.30 38.44
N HIS A 543 -13.02 10.86 39.20
CA HIS A 543 -12.48 10.32 40.43
C HIS A 543 -12.24 11.47 41.42
N GLU A 544 -12.98 11.51 42.54
CA GLU A 544 -12.91 12.59 43.54
C GLU A 544 -13.03 13.99 42.92
N ASP A 545 -11.95 14.79 42.94
CA ASP A 545 -11.89 16.14 42.36
C ASP A 545 -11.34 16.17 40.91
N GLN A 546 -11.04 15.00 40.37
CA GLN A 546 -10.54 14.82 38.98
C GLN A 546 -11.68 14.46 38.04
N TYR A 547 -11.80 15.13 36.93
CA TYR A 547 -12.79 14.74 35.93
C TYR A 547 -12.44 15.14 34.50
N LEU A 548 -12.96 14.33 33.58
CA LEU A 548 -13.10 14.62 32.16
C LEU A 548 -14.59 14.67 31.83
N ARG A 549 -15.09 15.82 31.40
CA ARG A 549 -16.49 15.99 30.96
C ARG A 549 -16.51 16.40 29.50
N ILE A 550 -17.32 15.73 28.70
CA ILE A 550 -17.56 16.05 27.29
C ILE A 550 -19.03 16.31 27.09
N ASP A 551 -19.37 17.46 26.53
CA ASP A 551 -20.74 17.87 26.26
C ASP A 551 -20.84 18.71 25.00
N GLY A 552 -21.85 18.46 24.14
CA GLY A 552 -22.11 19.28 22.97
C GLY A 552 -22.27 18.51 21.69
N LYS A 553 -21.97 19.19 20.56
CA LYS A 553 -22.28 18.73 19.20
C LYS A 553 -21.04 18.77 18.30
N LEU A 554 -20.72 17.63 17.70
CA LEU A 554 -19.67 17.49 16.67
C LEU A 554 -20.35 17.42 15.31
N THR A 555 -20.31 18.51 14.55
CA THR A 555 -21.00 18.64 13.28
C THR A 555 -20.18 19.38 12.25
N LYS A 556 -20.73 19.56 11.03
CA LYS A 556 -20.15 20.41 9.98
C LYS A 556 -20.50 21.90 10.15
N LYS A 557 -21.42 22.26 11.06
CA LYS A 557 -21.91 23.63 11.25
C LYS A 557 -21.00 24.42 12.20
N GLU A 558 -20.74 25.66 11.90
CA GLU A 558 -19.96 26.59 12.73
C GLU A 558 -20.69 27.02 14.00
N SER A 559 -22.02 26.97 13.99
CA SER A 559 -22.86 27.27 15.17
C SER A 559 -22.77 26.22 16.28
N ASP A 560 -22.42 25.01 15.90
CA ASP A 560 -22.40 23.88 16.81
C ASP A 560 -21.00 23.73 17.44
N SER A 561 -21.00 23.44 18.72
CA SER A 561 -19.77 23.31 19.52
C SER A 561 -19.82 22.10 20.44
N CYS A 562 -18.68 21.51 20.65
CA CYS A 562 -18.42 20.53 21.69
C CYS A 562 -17.39 21.08 22.67
N ARG A 563 -17.63 20.89 23.93
CA ARG A 563 -16.76 21.32 25.01
C ARG A 563 -16.22 20.10 25.74
N VAL A 564 -14.92 20.13 25.98
CA VAL A 564 -14.22 19.19 26.84
C VAL A 564 -13.70 19.98 28.03
N ASP A 565 -14.17 19.64 29.22
CA ASP A 565 -13.72 20.20 30.48
C ASP A 565 -12.85 19.17 31.20
N LEU A 566 -11.63 19.56 31.54
CA LEU A 566 -10.66 18.77 32.30
C LEU A 566 -10.44 19.41 33.66
N ARG A 567 -10.36 18.61 34.71
CA ARG A 567 -9.98 19.05 36.05
C ARG A 567 -9.04 18.06 36.69
N ASN A 568 -7.86 18.54 37.05
CA ASN A 568 -6.82 17.79 37.76
C ASN A 568 -6.46 16.44 37.11
N ILE A 569 -6.59 16.31 35.75
CA ILE A 569 -6.25 15.09 35.02
C ILE A 569 -4.73 14.97 34.91
N LYS A 570 -4.17 13.81 35.22
CA LYS A 570 -2.74 13.58 35.05
C LYS A 570 -2.36 13.69 33.60
N LEU A 571 -1.32 14.47 33.29
CA LEU A 571 -0.87 14.79 31.94
C LEU A 571 -0.37 13.54 31.19
N ASP A 572 0.23 12.59 31.88
CA ASP A 572 0.65 11.28 31.36
C ASP A 572 -0.53 10.53 30.73
N TYR A 573 -1.72 10.51 31.35
CA TYR A 573 -2.91 9.86 30.76
C TYR A 573 -3.34 10.45 29.40
N VAL A 574 -3.06 11.75 29.19
CA VAL A 574 -3.40 12.43 27.94
C VAL A 574 -2.35 12.16 26.86
N LEU A 575 -1.09 12.13 27.24
CA LEU A 575 0.04 12.04 26.29
C LEU A 575 0.43 10.61 25.91
N ASP A 576 0.10 9.61 26.73
CA ASP A 576 0.23 8.18 26.38
C ASP A 576 -0.57 7.83 25.11
N ILE A 577 -1.64 8.58 24.82
CA ILE A 577 -2.43 8.42 23.59
C ILE A 577 -1.64 8.87 22.36
N VAL A 578 -0.68 9.81 22.52
CA VAL A 578 0.09 10.43 21.42
C VAL A 578 1.44 9.73 21.17
N GLN A 579 1.84 8.81 22.06
CA GLN A 579 3.04 7.98 21.96
C GLN A 579 4.37 8.77 21.81
N PHE A 580 4.68 9.64 22.76
CA PHE A 580 6.01 10.19 22.94
C PHE A 580 6.86 9.20 23.75
N ASP A 581 7.58 8.31 23.06
CA ASP A 581 8.31 7.19 23.71
C ASP A 581 9.57 7.62 24.46
N ASP A 582 10.09 8.84 24.26
CA ASP A 582 11.41 9.26 24.71
C ASP A 582 11.38 10.34 25.83
N VAL A 583 10.19 10.83 26.18
CA VAL A 583 10.04 11.95 27.12
C VAL A 583 8.83 11.73 28.04
N GLU A 584 9.06 11.76 29.37
CA GLU A 584 7.99 11.69 30.38
C GLU A 584 7.49 13.09 30.73
N PHE A 585 6.19 13.31 30.53
CA PHE A 585 5.54 14.54 30.98
C PHE A 585 4.71 14.26 32.23
N GLY A 586 4.75 15.14 33.22
CA GLY A 586 3.97 15.05 34.45
C GLY A 586 3.27 16.35 34.79
N GLY A 587 2.31 16.26 35.69
CA GLY A 587 1.50 17.37 36.14
C GLY A 587 -0.02 17.11 36.11
N LEU A 588 -0.80 18.02 36.64
CA LEU A 588 -2.25 17.95 36.70
C LEU A 588 -2.85 18.99 35.75
N VAL A 589 -3.55 18.55 34.73
CA VAL A 589 -4.17 19.40 33.72
C VAL A 589 -5.56 19.85 34.17
N THR A 590 -5.79 21.13 34.17
CA THR A 590 -7.13 21.73 34.35
C THR A 590 -7.38 22.71 33.22
N GLY A 591 -8.57 22.68 32.63
CA GLY A 591 -8.92 23.64 31.59
C GLY A 591 -10.03 23.19 30.66
N LYS A 592 -10.15 23.89 29.54
CA LYS A 592 -11.24 23.69 28.58
C LYS A 592 -10.75 23.64 27.14
N VAL A 593 -11.30 22.71 26.40
CA VAL A 593 -11.14 22.63 24.95
C VAL A 593 -12.49 22.89 24.29
N HIS A 594 -12.55 23.86 23.41
CA HIS A 594 -13.72 24.18 22.62
C HIS A 594 -13.48 23.75 21.17
N LEU A 595 -14.36 22.89 20.69
CA LEU A 595 -14.34 22.34 19.34
C LEU A 595 -15.54 22.85 18.55
N LYS A 596 -15.34 23.33 17.33
CA LYS A 596 -16.40 23.76 16.41
C LYS A 596 -16.16 23.19 15.02
N SER A 597 -17.22 22.95 14.26
CA SER A 597 -17.17 22.52 12.85
C SER A 597 -16.23 21.33 12.58
N VAL A 598 -16.11 20.41 13.54
CA VAL A 598 -15.06 19.36 13.58
C VAL A 598 -15.07 18.48 12.33
N MET A 599 -16.23 18.29 11.71
CA MET A 599 -16.40 17.38 10.56
C MET A 599 -16.20 18.03 9.19
N LYS A 600 -15.91 19.34 9.12
CA LYS A 600 -15.68 20.03 7.84
C LYS A 600 -14.43 20.90 7.88
N ASN A 601 -14.42 21.84 8.80
CA ASN A 601 -13.35 22.81 9.02
C ASN A 601 -13.13 22.89 10.54
N PRO A 602 -12.34 21.99 11.14
CA PRO A 602 -12.17 21.97 12.58
C PRO A 602 -11.60 23.29 13.08
N VAL A 603 -12.28 23.88 14.06
CA VAL A 603 -11.78 24.99 14.83
C VAL A 603 -11.68 24.51 16.27
N MET A 604 -10.47 24.47 16.80
CA MET A 604 -10.21 24.13 18.18
C MET A 604 -9.56 25.33 18.86
N ARG A 605 -10.05 25.64 20.05
CA ARG A 605 -9.40 26.58 20.97
C ARG A 605 -9.28 25.90 22.32
N THR A 606 -8.10 25.94 22.88
CA THR A 606 -7.85 25.40 24.20
C THR A 606 -7.17 26.40 25.10
N ARG A 607 -7.50 26.33 26.40
CA ARG A 607 -6.77 26.99 27.47
C ARG A 607 -6.65 25.99 28.60
N LEU A 608 -5.42 25.58 28.86
CA LEU A 608 -5.09 24.57 29.86
C LEU A 608 -4.08 25.18 30.84
N ASN A 609 -4.26 24.89 32.10
CA ASN A 609 -3.25 25.08 33.14
C ASN A 609 -2.75 23.70 33.57
N VAL A 610 -1.46 23.52 33.67
CA VAL A 610 -0.83 22.29 34.16
C VAL A 610 -0.11 22.63 35.47
N HIS A 611 -0.71 22.18 36.57
CA HIS A 611 -0.15 22.32 37.88
C HIS A 611 0.99 21.33 38.11
N ASN A 612 2.11 21.80 38.67
CA ASN A 612 3.32 21.03 38.89
C ASN A 612 3.81 20.35 37.58
N PHE A 613 3.92 21.11 36.51
CA PHE A 613 4.43 20.60 35.23
C PHE A 613 5.87 20.07 35.39
N CYS A 614 6.04 18.80 35.05
CA CYS A 614 7.32 18.13 35.08
C CYS A 614 7.70 17.63 33.69
N LEU A 615 8.98 17.63 33.39
CA LEU A 615 9.58 16.99 32.21
C LEU A 615 10.66 16.02 32.71
N ASN A 616 10.56 14.72 32.35
CA ASN A 616 11.46 13.68 32.86
C ASN A 616 11.63 13.74 34.39
N ARG A 617 10.52 13.85 35.12
CA ARG A 617 10.44 13.95 36.60
C ARG A 617 11.07 15.22 37.19
N SER A 618 11.61 16.13 36.39
CA SER A 618 12.12 17.42 36.84
C SER A 618 11.01 18.46 36.81
N LEU A 619 10.76 19.08 37.98
CA LEU A 619 9.75 20.13 38.09
C LEU A 619 10.19 21.38 37.33
N LEU A 620 9.33 21.88 36.45
CA LEU A 620 9.52 23.10 35.68
C LEU A 620 8.57 24.22 36.12
N GLY A 621 7.53 23.93 36.95
CA GLY A 621 6.62 24.89 37.51
C GLY A 621 5.18 24.76 37.02
N GLU A 622 4.45 25.88 36.95
CA GLU A 622 3.09 25.99 36.45
C GLU A 622 3.14 26.24 34.93
N ALA A 623 2.36 25.50 34.13
CA ALA A 623 2.29 25.75 32.69
C ALA A 623 0.89 26.25 32.30
N ASP A 624 0.84 27.43 31.68
CA ASP A 624 -0.35 27.97 31.03
C ASP A 624 -0.25 27.76 29.54
N ILE A 625 -1.15 26.98 28.96
CA ILE A 625 -1.10 26.57 27.56
C ILE A 625 -2.33 27.07 26.83
N THR A 626 -2.15 27.80 25.75
CA THR A 626 -3.20 28.16 24.81
C THR A 626 -2.93 27.49 23.46
N GLY A 627 -3.99 27.00 22.81
CA GLY A 627 -3.87 26.32 21.54
C GLY A 627 -5.00 26.68 20.59
N VAL A 628 -4.66 26.80 19.31
CA VAL A 628 -5.62 27.05 18.23
C VAL A 628 -5.32 26.11 17.06
N TRP A 629 -6.37 25.49 16.53
CA TRP A 629 -6.23 24.63 15.36
C TRP A 629 -5.89 25.44 14.11
N ASP A 630 -4.86 25.03 13.42
CA ASP A 630 -4.46 25.55 12.10
C ASP A 630 -4.81 24.53 11.02
N LYS A 631 -5.67 24.94 10.09
CA LYS A 631 -6.18 24.07 9.03
C LYS A 631 -5.11 23.73 7.97
N GLU A 632 -4.23 24.64 7.65
CA GLU A 632 -3.19 24.45 6.65
C GLU A 632 -2.14 23.46 7.15
N LEU A 633 -1.73 23.63 8.38
CA LEU A 633 -0.84 22.72 9.07
C LEU A 633 -1.52 21.39 9.43
N GLY A 634 -2.87 21.36 9.51
CA GLY A 634 -3.59 20.18 10.04
C GLY A 634 -3.14 19.83 11.46
N GLY A 635 -2.92 20.84 12.29
CA GLY A 635 -2.35 20.73 13.61
C GLY A 635 -2.74 21.90 14.55
N VAL A 636 -2.14 21.93 15.73
CA VAL A 636 -2.37 22.94 16.75
C VAL A 636 -1.20 23.90 16.82
N ARG A 637 -1.46 25.18 16.60
CA ARG A 637 -0.54 26.24 17.05
C ARG A 637 -0.69 26.43 18.54
N LEU A 638 0.40 26.34 19.25
CA LEU A 638 0.41 26.48 20.70
C LEU A 638 1.27 27.67 21.14
N ASP A 639 0.86 28.22 22.26
CA ASP A 639 1.60 29.21 23.01
C ASP A 639 1.50 28.78 24.48
N ALA A 640 2.64 28.47 25.06
CA ALA A 640 2.73 27.97 26.43
C ALA A 640 3.75 28.77 27.24
N GLN A 641 3.32 29.17 28.42
CA GLN A 641 4.18 29.79 29.42
C GLN A 641 4.34 28.85 30.60
N ILE A 642 5.56 28.46 30.88
CA ILE A 642 5.92 27.57 31.99
C ILE A 642 6.70 28.41 32.99
N ALA A 643 6.23 28.52 34.22
CA ALA A 643 6.82 29.40 35.20
C ALA A 643 6.95 28.74 36.58
N GLU A 644 8.14 28.82 37.14
CA GLU A 644 8.37 28.59 38.56
C GLU A 644 8.40 29.96 39.28
N LYS A 645 7.41 30.26 40.10
CA LYS A 645 7.14 31.61 40.62
C LYS A 645 8.36 32.26 41.22
N GLY A 646 8.79 33.41 40.63
CA GLY A 646 9.95 34.20 41.07
C GLY A 646 11.33 33.58 40.74
N ILE A 647 11.36 32.42 40.02
CA ILE A 647 12.59 31.67 39.75
C ILE A 647 12.85 31.48 38.26
N SER A 648 11.88 31.04 37.48
CA SER A 648 12.04 30.77 36.05
C SER A 648 10.81 31.14 35.23
N SER A 649 11.02 31.39 33.94
CA SER A 649 9.95 31.53 32.94
C SER A 649 10.39 30.94 31.62
N THR A 650 9.72 29.92 31.14
CA THR A 650 9.98 29.31 29.82
C THR A 650 8.78 29.58 28.94
N HIS A 651 9.02 30.17 27.77
CA HIS A 651 7.97 30.43 26.80
C HIS A 651 8.16 29.54 25.58
N VAL A 652 7.13 28.80 25.23
CA VAL A 652 7.14 27.84 24.11
C VAL A 652 6.08 28.24 23.10
N THR A 653 6.48 28.52 21.87
CA THR A 653 5.56 28.84 20.76
C THR A 653 5.85 28.01 19.54
N GLY A 654 4.83 27.71 18.76
CA GLY A 654 5.01 26.96 17.53
C GLY A 654 3.79 26.10 17.19
N TYR A 655 4.03 24.94 16.60
CA TYR A 655 2.94 24.03 16.24
C TYR A 655 3.30 22.55 16.44
N VAL A 656 2.25 21.75 16.63
CA VAL A 656 2.29 20.28 16.59
C VAL A 656 1.26 19.84 15.57
N SER A 657 1.70 19.08 14.54
CA SER A 657 0.86 18.68 13.43
C SER A 657 0.80 17.16 13.27
N PRO A 658 -0.33 16.52 13.57
CA PRO A 658 -0.58 15.12 13.23
C PRO A 658 -0.56 14.85 11.72
N LYS A 659 -0.98 15.83 10.90
CA LYS A 659 -0.97 15.72 9.43
C LYS A 659 0.44 15.65 8.86
N LEU A 660 1.34 16.50 9.36
CA LEU A 660 2.76 16.51 8.97
C LEU A 660 3.57 15.46 9.75
N LYS A 661 2.93 14.78 10.73
CA LYS A 661 3.57 13.85 11.66
C LYS A 661 4.78 14.45 12.36
N GLY A 662 4.73 15.74 12.73
CA GLY A 662 5.87 16.45 13.29
C GLY A 662 5.49 17.70 14.05
N LEU A 663 6.52 18.41 14.54
CA LEU A 663 6.39 19.64 15.31
C LEU A 663 7.50 20.63 14.94
N ASP A 664 7.27 21.90 15.30
CA ASP A 664 8.24 22.98 15.23
C ASP A 664 7.94 23.98 16.37
N LEU A 665 8.76 23.95 17.38
CA LEU A 665 8.58 24.69 18.62
C LEU A 665 9.80 25.57 18.91
N LEU A 666 9.57 26.85 19.11
CA LEU A 666 10.57 27.78 19.60
C LEU A 666 10.41 27.88 21.14
N ILE A 667 11.46 27.52 21.84
CA ILE A 667 11.57 27.51 23.29
C ILE A 667 12.48 28.66 23.71
N ARG A 668 11.94 29.63 24.43
CA ARG A 668 12.71 30.71 25.07
C ARG A 668 12.80 30.41 26.56
N ALA A 669 13.97 29.98 26.97
CA ALA A 669 14.30 29.69 28.36
C ALA A 669 14.78 30.93 29.10
N ASP A 670 14.22 31.17 30.27
CA ASP A 670 14.72 32.16 31.26
C ASP A 670 14.81 31.43 32.61
N SER A 671 16.04 31.15 33.03
CA SER A 671 16.34 30.40 34.23
C SER A 671 15.67 29.01 34.31
N THR A 672 15.49 28.34 33.17
CA THR A 672 14.86 27.01 33.07
C THR A 672 15.70 25.94 33.74
N ASN A 673 15.10 25.10 34.57
CA ASN A 673 15.76 24.00 35.27
C ASN A 673 16.24 22.93 34.29
N LEU A 674 17.52 22.51 34.41
CA LEU A 674 18.16 21.49 33.54
C LEU A 674 17.97 20.03 34.02
N GLY A 675 17.37 19.81 35.16
CA GLY A 675 17.18 18.46 35.74
C GLY A 675 16.48 17.46 34.80
N PHE A 676 15.67 17.94 33.84
CA PHE A 676 15.01 17.09 32.83
C PHE A 676 16.01 16.41 31.86
N LEU A 677 17.27 16.88 31.79
CA LEU A 677 18.31 16.26 30.97
C LEU A 677 18.90 15.00 31.59
N GLN A 678 18.70 14.79 32.90
CA GLN A 678 19.30 13.68 33.64
C GLN A 678 19.14 12.30 32.96
N PRO A 679 17.97 11.88 32.48
CA PRO A 679 17.80 10.56 31.84
C PRO A 679 18.57 10.41 30.51
N PHE A 680 18.89 11.51 29.83
CA PHE A 680 19.61 11.46 28.55
C PHE A 680 21.14 11.35 28.74
N ILE A 681 21.65 11.78 29.89
CA ILE A 681 23.10 11.83 30.19
C ILE A 681 23.53 10.81 31.26
N GLU A 682 22.63 9.97 31.69
CA GLU A 682 22.88 8.90 32.65
C GLU A 682 24.00 7.96 32.16
N GLY A 683 24.93 7.62 33.03
CA GLY A 683 26.16 6.82 32.69
C GLY A 683 27.39 7.67 32.39
N ILE A 684 27.22 9.00 32.13
CA ILE A 684 28.32 9.99 32.01
C ILE A 684 28.29 10.92 33.21
N PHE A 685 27.11 11.44 33.51
CA PHE A 685 26.86 12.38 34.60
C PHE A 685 25.76 11.83 35.53
N SER A 686 26.06 11.63 36.80
CA SER A 686 25.04 11.16 37.77
C SER A 686 24.17 12.27 38.33
N GLU A 687 24.66 13.50 38.34
CA GLU A 687 23.94 14.64 38.90
C GLU A 687 24.12 15.84 37.98
N ILE A 688 23.04 16.40 37.51
CA ILE A 688 23.01 17.68 36.81
C ILE A 688 22.05 18.60 37.56
N ASN A 689 22.56 19.72 38.02
CA ASN A 689 21.77 20.76 38.66
C ASN A 689 22.11 22.08 38.00
N GLY A 690 21.11 22.86 37.66
CA GLY A 690 21.39 24.18 37.07
C GLY A 690 20.23 24.73 36.31
N ARG A 691 20.49 25.86 35.72
CA ARG A 691 19.53 26.67 34.97
C ARG A 691 20.13 27.18 33.68
N VAL A 692 19.27 27.41 32.71
CA VAL A 692 19.67 27.83 31.37
C VAL A 692 18.84 29.01 30.91
N ASN A 693 19.47 29.91 30.20
CA ASN A 693 18.85 31.05 29.50
C ASN A 693 19.19 30.97 28.00
N GLY A 694 18.19 31.20 27.13
CA GLY A 694 18.47 31.20 25.70
C GLY A 694 17.29 30.81 24.85
N ASN A 695 17.55 30.61 23.57
CA ASN A 695 16.52 30.20 22.59
C ASN A 695 16.93 28.89 21.94
N VAL A 696 16.01 27.99 21.95
CA VAL A 696 16.17 26.65 21.34
C VAL A 696 14.95 26.36 20.47
N ARG A 697 15.16 25.90 19.27
CA ARG A 697 14.11 25.37 18.39
C ARG A 697 14.15 23.87 18.42
N LEU A 698 13.02 23.24 18.76
CA LEU A 698 12.79 21.81 18.68
C LEU A 698 11.91 21.55 17.45
N TYR A 699 12.40 20.78 16.49
CA TYR A 699 11.71 20.57 15.23
C TYR A 699 11.94 19.15 14.65
N GLY A 700 11.12 18.77 13.70
CA GLY A 700 11.24 17.49 13.00
C GLY A 700 9.97 16.66 13.01
N ASP A 701 10.05 15.45 12.47
CA ASP A 701 8.97 14.47 12.57
C ASP A 701 8.97 13.75 13.94
N PHE A 702 7.85 13.18 14.38
CA PHE A 702 7.72 12.56 15.71
C PHE A 702 8.71 11.41 15.97
N LYS A 703 9.35 10.87 14.93
CA LYS A 703 10.38 9.84 15.06
C LYS A 703 11.80 10.40 14.99
N HIS A 704 11.96 11.62 14.50
CA HIS A 704 13.24 12.26 14.22
C HIS A 704 13.19 13.72 14.63
N LEU A 705 13.20 13.95 15.95
CA LEU A 705 13.26 15.29 16.52
C LEU A 705 14.72 15.76 16.60
N ASP A 706 14.94 17.03 16.37
CA ASP A 706 16.23 17.70 16.43
C ASP A 706 16.14 19.06 17.13
N LEU A 707 17.29 19.59 17.54
CA LEU A 707 17.43 20.83 18.29
C LEU A 707 18.42 21.77 17.61
N GLU A 708 18.12 23.06 17.60
CA GLU A 708 19.07 24.11 17.22
C GLU A 708 18.91 25.37 18.08
N GLY A 709 20.01 26.08 18.36
CA GLY A 709 19.95 27.32 19.13
C GLY A 709 21.22 27.62 19.89
N GLU A 710 21.07 28.50 20.85
CA GLU A 710 22.16 28.91 21.77
C GLU A 710 21.60 29.14 23.16
N VAL A 711 22.29 28.61 24.14
CA VAL A 711 21.92 28.75 25.56
C VAL A 711 23.13 29.16 26.40
N ARG A 712 22.85 29.93 27.42
CA ARG A 712 23.81 30.25 28.50
C ARG A 712 23.46 29.40 29.70
N ALA A 713 24.42 28.59 30.15
CA ALA A 713 24.22 27.65 31.23
C ALA A 713 24.89 28.10 32.53
N LYS A 714 24.15 27.99 33.63
CA LYS A 714 24.68 28.01 34.99
C LYS A 714 24.37 26.69 35.63
N MET A 715 25.35 25.78 35.69
CA MET A 715 25.13 24.41 36.08
C MET A 715 26.26 23.79 36.89
N ASP A 716 25.96 22.75 37.64
CA ASP A 716 26.86 21.89 38.37
C ASP A 716 26.57 20.44 37.91
N ALA A 717 27.59 19.76 37.43
CA ALA A 717 27.47 18.38 36.95
C ALA A 717 28.58 17.49 37.52
N LYS A 718 28.23 16.30 37.96
CA LYS A 718 29.15 15.30 38.45
C LYS A 718 29.55 14.30 37.36
N ILE A 719 30.83 14.18 37.08
CA ILE A 719 31.37 13.13 36.19
C ILE A 719 31.66 11.88 37.05
N ASP A 720 30.90 10.83 36.82
CA ASP A 720 30.90 9.63 37.67
C ASP A 720 32.22 8.93 37.74
N VAL A 721 32.89 8.69 36.61
CA VAL A 721 34.17 8.01 36.53
C VAL A 721 35.26 8.73 37.30
N LEU A 722 35.20 10.08 37.33
CA LEU A 722 36.17 10.91 38.01
C LEU A 722 35.75 11.23 39.46
N ASN A 723 34.53 10.97 39.81
CA ASN A 723 33.85 11.41 41.02
C ASN A 723 34.11 12.87 41.36
N THR A 724 34.09 13.73 40.31
CA THR A 724 34.33 15.16 40.41
C THR A 724 33.18 15.98 39.94
N TYR A 725 32.97 17.15 40.51
CA TYR A 725 31.94 18.08 40.11
C TYR A 725 32.59 19.23 39.37
N PHE A 726 31.99 19.61 38.23
CA PHE A 726 32.37 20.78 37.45
C PHE A 726 31.22 21.74 37.30
N GLN A 727 31.49 22.99 37.49
CA GLN A 727 30.54 24.11 37.43
C GLN A 727 30.77 24.93 36.18
N ILE A 728 29.69 25.21 35.45
CA ILE A 728 29.63 26.32 34.46
C ILE A 728 28.88 27.43 35.15
N ARG A 729 29.49 28.63 35.28
CA ARG A 729 28.91 29.72 36.06
C ARG A 729 28.03 30.69 35.30
N ASP A 730 28.18 30.83 34.00
CA ASP A 730 27.37 31.54 33.03
C ASP A 730 28.10 31.62 31.70
N ASP A 731 28.09 30.53 30.96
CA ASP A 731 28.79 30.46 29.67
C ASP A 731 27.90 29.87 28.57
N SER A 732 28.21 30.13 27.31
CA SER A 732 27.41 29.78 26.14
C SER A 732 27.69 28.38 25.65
N ILE A 733 26.63 27.62 25.37
CA ILE A 733 26.65 26.31 24.68
C ILE A 733 25.86 26.49 23.38
N HIS A 734 26.50 26.19 22.27
CA HIS A 734 25.89 26.26 20.98
C HIS A 734 25.26 24.90 20.62
N ILE A 735 23.99 24.91 20.16
CA ILE A 735 23.22 23.71 19.79
C ILE A 735 23.02 23.75 18.29
N SER A 736 23.54 22.75 17.59
CA SER A 736 23.34 22.52 16.17
C SER A 736 22.71 21.15 15.95
N SER A 737 22.23 20.88 14.74
CA SER A 737 21.59 19.59 14.40
C SER A 737 22.48 18.41 14.83
N GLY A 738 21.98 17.58 15.76
CA GLY A 738 22.68 16.42 16.29
C GLY A 738 23.90 16.73 17.17
N SER A 739 24.18 17.99 17.57
CA SER A 739 25.38 18.35 18.33
C SER A 739 25.18 19.49 19.31
N LEU A 740 25.78 19.33 20.49
CA LEU A 740 25.99 20.43 21.43
C LEU A 740 27.49 20.76 21.43
N ASP A 741 27.83 22.00 21.05
CA ASP A 741 29.22 22.44 20.90
C ASP A 741 29.64 23.35 22.05
N PHE A 742 30.77 23.01 22.65
CA PHE A 742 31.42 23.72 23.74
C PHE A 742 32.66 24.41 23.18
N ARG A 743 32.65 25.76 23.14
CA ARG A 743 33.73 26.56 22.58
C ARG A 743 34.33 27.44 23.65
N ASN A 744 35.47 27.02 24.19
CA ASN A 744 36.16 27.74 25.29
C ASN A 744 35.28 28.00 26.52
N VAL A 745 34.44 27.03 26.85
CA VAL A 745 33.54 27.11 28.01
C VAL A 745 34.36 27.03 29.29
N LYS A 746 34.19 28.00 30.17
CA LYS A 746 34.87 28.01 31.47
C LYS A 746 34.19 27.09 32.46
N VAL A 747 34.99 26.18 32.99
CA VAL A 747 34.53 25.25 34.04
C VAL A 747 35.30 25.47 35.33
N TYR A 748 34.67 25.24 36.44
CA TYR A 748 35.27 25.37 37.76
C TYR A 748 35.02 24.10 38.57
N ASP A 749 36.02 23.69 39.36
CA ASP A 749 35.77 22.68 40.39
C ASP A 749 35.05 23.27 41.62
N ARG A 750 34.64 22.47 42.57
CA ARG A 750 34.00 22.95 43.81
C ARG A 750 34.95 23.69 44.74
N GLU A 751 36.26 23.66 44.55
CA GLU A 751 37.27 24.39 45.31
C GLU A 751 37.61 25.73 44.66
N GLY A 752 37.13 25.99 43.44
CA GLY A 752 37.22 27.28 42.74
C GLY A 752 38.33 27.37 41.71
N HIS A 753 39.07 26.27 41.45
CA HIS A 753 40.04 26.21 40.37
C HIS A 753 39.30 26.17 39.01
N ASP A 754 39.98 26.69 37.98
CA ASP A 754 39.34 26.84 36.66
C ASP A 754 39.98 26.00 35.55
N GLY A 755 39.21 25.80 34.53
CA GLY A 755 39.62 25.19 33.29
C GLY A 755 38.78 25.67 32.08
N LEU A 756 39.25 25.34 30.89
CA LEU A 756 38.57 25.59 29.63
C LEU A 756 38.20 24.28 28.97
N VAL A 757 36.96 24.16 28.55
CA VAL A 757 36.44 23.02 27.81
C VAL A 757 36.16 23.39 26.36
N ASN A 758 36.74 22.64 25.45
CA ASN A 758 36.43 22.67 24.02
C ASN A 758 36.00 21.26 23.60
N GLY A 759 34.96 21.15 22.81
CA GLY A 759 34.50 19.85 22.36
C GLY A 759 33.03 19.83 21.95
N TYR A 760 32.53 18.64 21.82
CA TYR A 760 31.14 18.43 21.40
C TYR A 760 30.51 17.21 22.07
N LEU A 761 29.20 17.23 22.14
CA LEU A 761 28.37 16.09 22.47
C LEU A 761 27.41 15.84 21.30
N HIS A 762 27.69 14.81 20.51
CA HIS A 762 26.82 14.38 19.42
C HIS A 762 25.73 13.43 19.92
N HIS A 763 24.57 13.54 19.33
CA HIS A 763 23.46 12.63 19.57
C HIS A 763 22.78 12.19 18.28
N THR A 764 22.23 10.99 18.25
CA THR A 764 21.33 10.52 17.21
C THR A 764 19.93 10.40 17.80
N LYS A 765 19.00 11.30 17.40
CA LYS A 765 17.61 11.33 17.91
C LYS A 765 17.53 11.50 19.44
N LEU A 766 18.38 12.35 20.01
CA LEU A 766 18.53 12.55 21.45
C LEU A 766 18.98 11.30 22.24
N LYS A 767 19.45 10.30 21.53
CA LYS A 767 20.01 9.03 22.06
C LYS A 767 21.39 8.78 21.49
N ASN A 768 22.06 7.70 21.92
CA ASN A 768 23.38 7.29 21.43
C ASN A 768 24.39 8.43 21.47
N LEU A 769 24.62 8.93 22.68
CA LEU A 769 25.54 10.02 22.90
C LEU A 769 26.97 9.61 22.56
N MET A 770 27.65 10.46 21.80
CA MET A 770 29.10 10.40 21.55
C MET A 770 29.67 11.79 21.87
N TYR A 771 30.74 11.79 22.62
CA TYR A 771 31.37 13.05 23.06
C TYR A 771 32.87 13.03 22.84
N HIS A 772 33.37 14.22 22.57
CA HIS A 772 34.80 14.53 22.56
C HIS A 772 34.98 15.86 23.30
N PHE A 773 35.66 15.81 24.46
CA PHE A 773 35.95 16.99 25.25
C PHE A 773 37.44 17.14 25.48
N ASN A 774 38.00 18.28 25.17
CA ASN A 774 39.37 18.70 25.50
C ASN A 774 39.28 19.72 26.65
N ILE A 775 39.74 19.32 27.81
CA ILE A 775 39.70 20.12 29.04
C ILE A 775 41.11 20.59 29.38
N ARG A 776 41.30 21.90 29.35
CA ARG A 776 42.57 22.48 29.78
C ARG A 776 42.40 23.05 31.19
N GLY A 777 42.96 22.35 32.16
CA GLY A 777 42.84 22.66 33.59
C GLY A 777 43.98 23.50 34.11
N ASN A 778 43.71 24.35 35.10
CA ASN A 778 44.67 25.07 35.92
C ASN A 778 44.46 24.69 37.40
N ASN A 779 45.25 23.77 37.90
CA ASN A 779 45.14 23.16 39.24
C ASN A 779 43.72 22.55 39.49
N LEU A 780 43.10 22.09 38.46
CA LEU A 780 41.72 21.58 38.50
C LEU A 780 41.68 20.23 39.23
N LEU A 781 40.65 19.98 40.07
CA LEU A 781 40.41 18.72 40.72
C LEU A 781 39.94 17.67 39.67
N MET A 782 40.88 16.81 39.19
CA MET A 782 40.67 15.87 38.11
C MET A 782 40.12 14.53 38.57
N TYR A 783 40.38 14.13 39.84
CA TYR A 783 39.96 12.89 40.38
C TYR A 783 39.72 12.99 41.88
N ASN A 784 38.64 12.40 42.39
CA ASN A 784 38.31 12.48 43.82
C ASN A 784 37.52 11.24 44.26
N THR A 785 38.24 10.15 44.47
CA THR A 785 37.62 8.88 44.92
C THR A 785 38.13 8.46 46.29
N TYR A 786 37.29 7.73 47.00
CA TYR A 786 37.62 7.14 48.28
C TYR A 786 37.89 5.64 48.10
N GLU A 787 38.63 5.05 49.04
CA GLU A 787 38.86 3.60 49.07
C GLU A 787 37.50 2.87 49.18
N ALA A 788 37.06 2.26 48.09
CA ALA A 788 35.84 1.51 48.03
C ALA A 788 35.94 0.36 47.04
N GLY A 789 35.79 -0.86 47.50
CA GLY A 789 35.76 -2.05 46.65
C GLY A 789 37.08 -2.35 45.94
N ASN A 790 37.01 -2.85 44.72
CA ASN A 790 38.15 -3.28 43.89
C ASN A 790 38.78 -2.18 43.03
N MET A 791 38.56 -0.90 43.34
CA MET A 791 39.15 0.18 42.58
C MET A 791 40.67 0.23 42.76
N PRO A 792 41.45 0.21 41.66
CA PRO A 792 42.94 0.15 41.78
C PRO A 792 43.56 1.47 42.25
N PHE A 793 42.83 2.57 42.21
CA PHE A 793 43.30 3.89 42.59
C PHE A 793 42.24 4.66 43.40
N TYR A 794 42.66 5.36 44.42
CA TYR A 794 41.80 6.27 45.19
C TYR A 794 42.62 7.47 45.68
N GLY A 795 41.94 8.60 45.96
CA GLY A 795 42.53 9.83 46.43
C GLY A 795 42.04 11.06 45.71
N LYS A 796 42.68 12.20 46.04
CA LYS A 796 42.46 13.49 45.37
C LYS A 796 43.63 13.80 44.46
N VAL A 797 43.35 14.17 43.21
CA VAL A 797 44.33 14.55 42.21
C VAL A 797 43.95 15.88 41.60
N TYR A 798 44.86 16.86 41.74
CA TYR A 798 44.80 18.16 41.11
C TYR A 798 45.80 18.20 39.95
N GLY A 799 45.38 18.71 38.82
CA GLY A 799 46.22 18.71 37.62
C GLY A 799 46.20 20.09 36.89
N THR A 800 47.36 20.43 36.35
CA THR A 800 47.52 21.54 35.40
C THR A 800 47.96 20.94 34.07
N GLY A 801 47.19 21.15 33.00
CA GLY A 801 47.53 20.59 31.72
C GLY A 801 46.26 20.29 30.90
N ASN A 802 46.33 19.25 30.07
CA ASN A 802 45.28 18.91 29.10
C ASN A 802 44.75 17.49 29.37
N VAL A 803 43.40 17.38 29.35
CA VAL A 803 42.68 16.12 29.43
C VAL A 803 41.73 16.01 28.27
N VAL A 804 41.83 14.93 27.52
CA VAL A 804 40.90 14.58 26.45
C VAL A 804 40.00 13.45 26.91
N LEU A 805 38.69 13.65 26.84
CA LEU A 805 37.69 12.67 27.15
C LEU A 805 36.96 12.30 25.82
N ASP A 806 37.09 11.06 25.41
CA ASP A 806 36.43 10.50 24.25
C ASP A 806 35.53 9.35 24.66
N GLY A 807 34.31 9.30 24.12
CA GLY A 807 33.48 8.15 24.46
C GLY A 807 32.02 8.28 24.01
N GLY A 808 31.20 7.38 24.56
CA GLY A 808 29.77 7.27 24.35
C GLY A 808 29.11 6.62 25.57
N ASN A 809 27.87 6.17 25.43
CA ASN A 809 27.07 5.64 26.56
C ASN A 809 27.73 4.45 27.29
N ASN A 810 28.56 3.67 26.62
CA ASN A 810 29.07 2.39 27.17
C ASN A 810 30.60 2.33 27.36
N ALA A 811 31.33 3.31 26.88
CA ALA A 811 32.79 3.34 27.01
C ALA A 811 33.29 4.78 26.99
N MET A 812 34.31 5.03 27.84
CA MET A 812 35.02 6.29 27.90
C MET A 812 36.54 6.03 27.90
N THR A 813 37.25 6.81 27.09
CA THR A 813 38.72 6.90 27.15
C THR A 813 39.13 8.24 27.71
N VAL A 814 40.15 8.22 28.52
CA VAL A 814 40.74 9.41 29.13
C VAL A 814 42.22 9.47 28.74
N ASP A 815 42.60 10.50 28.01
CA ASP A 815 44.00 10.78 27.70
C ASP A 815 44.41 12.11 28.42
N ALA A 816 45.37 12.01 29.28
CA ALA A 816 45.75 13.11 30.18
C ALA A 816 47.24 13.43 30.12
N SER A 817 47.56 14.70 29.84
CA SER A 817 48.90 15.25 29.94
C SER A 817 48.94 16.34 31.02
N LEU A 818 49.29 15.98 32.20
CA LEU A 818 49.18 16.79 33.40
C LEU A 818 50.53 16.96 34.14
#